data_8724d7443b87483a615874bc67900ebb
#
_entry.id   8724d7443b87483a615874bc67900ebb
#
_cell.length_a   1.000
_cell.length_b   1.000
_cell.length_c   1.000
_cell.angle_alpha   90.00
_cell.angle_beta   90.00
_cell.angle_gamma   90.00
#
_symmetry.space_group_name_H-M   'P 1'
#
loop_
_entity.id
_entity.type
_entity.pdbx_description
1 polymer ?
#
loop_
_entity_poly.entity_id
_entity_poly.type
_entity_poly.pdbx_seq_one_letter_code
_entity_poly.pdbx_strand_id
1 'polypeptide(L)'
;MGYVGTYDRTIFYNPSNKYCIISVKTSDQSVPQQARSAYRHRDNMIRFIAVGYELPQTDKVSMILDGEWENGKHGVQLQVDKCEEIVPQTKEGVYGYLSSRLIKGVGEKTAALIVNRFGADALRMLENEPERLLEIRGITPDKLEDIKASYAESRCVRDLMILLTPFNVTPVTAMKIYEHFGSRSVDILQKNPYELCQVSGFGFKRVDAIVRKGDLPLNSPMRIHGAVFAALDTGRSEKGHLFLEEDALAKTGVKLLNENITDGQVKVTPEEVDAIVQDMILKGEIVSSNGNIYQSNVFVQEDETARKIAEMLAVPPVTLDISESLEYVRKNLGLALSQRQSEAVYMAFRSNLSIITGSPGTGKTTVLRAIIEVFQMLCPKGKILLAAPTGRASRRMAESTGRNDAKTLHSLLGLLGDSEPIQKDKQKEPLDADLIIVDESSMIDMWLARQFFSRVRMGTRVILTGDVDQLQSVGAGDVFRELIDSGLIPVTVLNEIFRQKKGSLIAYNAKRINEANIDLQYGEDFQFVKCQTQEDAADLICRIFCEQVALHGIEKVQILSPFRSEGPASVEQLNAAIRELVNPARDEFADLKVGSHYFRVGDKVMQTKNNAKASNGDIGYIRKMGRNAKNEMVVTIEFSGDRIAEYGMEEMGHMELAYATTVHKAMGSEFDIVIMPILRSHYIMLNRNIVYTAITRAKEQVIPVGQKKALIMAILKKATGKRNTQLGERIGKYLKAFTRQNELKKVS
;
A
#
# COMPACT_ATOMS: atom_id res chain seq x y z
N MET A 1 -7.09 20.62 -34.31
CA MET A 1 -8.24 21.49 -34.71
C MET A 1 -9.37 21.24 -33.74
N GLY A 2 -9.75 22.26 -32.94
CA GLY A 2 -10.78 22.11 -31.94
C GLY A 2 -12.18 22.15 -32.52
N TYR A 3 -13.02 21.19 -32.17
CA TYR A 3 -14.42 21.13 -32.56
C TYR A 3 -15.27 21.80 -31.51
N VAL A 4 -16.01 22.87 -31.88
CA VAL A 4 -16.89 23.58 -30.95
C VAL A 4 -18.24 22.87 -30.88
N GLY A 5 -18.68 22.51 -29.68
CA GLY A 5 -19.97 21.87 -29.52
C GLY A 5 -20.55 22.02 -28.12
N THR A 6 -21.77 21.52 -27.95
CA THR A 6 -22.43 21.43 -26.64
C THR A 6 -22.87 20.00 -26.35
N TYR A 7 -22.95 19.64 -25.10
CA TYR A 7 -23.43 18.32 -24.69
C TYR A 7 -24.87 18.07 -25.16
N ASP A 8 -25.13 16.86 -25.64
CA ASP A 8 -26.46 16.41 -26.03
C ASP A 8 -26.99 15.35 -25.05
N ARG A 9 -26.23 14.28 -24.82
CA ARG A 9 -26.57 13.22 -23.86
C ARG A 9 -25.36 12.40 -23.46
N THR A 10 -25.40 11.79 -22.28
CA THR A 10 -24.42 10.79 -21.85
C THR A 10 -24.78 9.41 -22.43
N ILE A 11 -23.81 8.76 -23.04
CA ILE A 11 -23.92 7.37 -23.52
C ILE A 11 -23.36 6.43 -22.45
N PHE A 12 -22.24 6.79 -21.86
CA PHE A 12 -21.61 6.04 -20.77
C PHE A 12 -20.89 6.99 -19.83
N TYR A 13 -20.94 6.70 -18.53
CA TYR A 13 -20.20 7.44 -17.51
C TYR A 13 -19.70 6.49 -16.44
N ASN A 14 -18.41 6.57 -16.08
CA ASN A 14 -17.82 5.84 -14.99
C ASN A 14 -17.51 6.80 -13.83
N PRO A 15 -18.23 6.73 -12.70
CA PRO A 15 -18.03 7.64 -11.58
C PRO A 15 -16.64 7.54 -10.93
N SER A 16 -16.01 6.36 -10.97
CA SER A 16 -14.75 6.12 -10.27
C SER A 16 -13.56 6.78 -10.94
N ASN A 17 -13.55 6.91 -12.27
CA ASN A 17 -12.45 7.51 -13.01
C ASN A 17 -12.90 8.66 -13.91
N LYS A 18 -14.18 9.04 -13.84
CA LYS A 18 -14.81 10.12 -14.60
C LYS A 18 -14.70 9.96 -16.15
N TYR A 19 -14.38 8.76 -16.60
CA TYR A 19 -14.40 8.44 -18.03
C TYR A 19 -15.83 8.48 -18.55
N CYS A 20 -16.02 9.18 -19.65
CA CYS A 20 -17.36 9.32 -20.24
C CYS A 20 -17.33 9.21 -21.76
N ILE A 21 -18.46 8.76 -22.29
CA ILE A 21 -18.80 8.77 -23.71
C ILE A 21 -20.06 9.63 -23.82
N ILE A 22 -19.94 10.75 -24.51
CA ILE A 22 -21.04 11.69 -24.68
C ILE A 22 -21.36 11.89 -26.15
N SER A 23 -22.62 12.21 -26.43
CA SER A 23 -23.02 12.76 -27.72
C SER A 23 -22.88 14.28 -27.65
N VAL A 24 -22.22 14.87 -28.63
CA VAL A 24 -22.00 16.31 -28.76
C VAL A 24 -22.76 16.82 -29.97
N LYS A 25 -23.50 17.91 -29.79
CA LYS A 25 -24.19 18.63 -30.89
C LYS A 25 -23.38 19.86 -31.29
N THR A 26 -23.22 20.05 -32.60
CA THR A 26 -22.44 21.16 -33.16
C THR A 26 -23.04 21.67 -34.49
N SER A 27 -22.75 22.90 -34.82
CA SER A 27 -22.95 23.47 -36.17
C SER A 27 -21.71 23.38 -37.06
N ASP A 28 -20.61 22.88 -36.49
CA ASP A 28 -19.31 22.81 -37.18
C ASP A 28 -19.32 21.79 -38.31
N GLN A 29 -19.17 22.27 -39.52
CA GLN A 29 -19.17 21.43 -40.72
C GLN A 29 -17.85 20.67 -40.95
N SER A 30 -16.81 20.97 -40.17
CA SER A 30 -15.51 20.28 -40.27
C SER A 30 -15.52 18.88 -39.68
N VAL A 31 -16.56 18.51 -38.89
CA VAL A 31 -16.75 17.16 -38.40
C VAL A 31 -16.81 16.15 -39.56
N PRO A 32 -15.98 15.09 -39.55
CA PRO A 32 -15.95 14.09 -40.64
C PRO A 32 -17.33 13.46 -40.88
N GLN A 33 -17.72 13.28 -42.12
CA GLN A 33 -19.02 12.72 -42.49
C GLN A 33 -19.27 11.33 -41.85
N GLN A 34 -18.23 10.52 -41.75
CA GLN A 34 -18.28 9.17 -41.17
C GLN A 34 -18.51 9.18 -39.67
N ALA A 35 -18.22 10.28 -38.99
CA ALA A 35 -18.42 10.45 -37.53
C ALA A 35 -19.79 11.06 -37.20
N ARG A 36 -20.51 11.57 -38.20
CA ARG A 36 -21.81 12.19 -37.99
C ARG A 36 -22.89 11.14 -37.72
N SER A 37 -23.78 11.42 -36.77
CA SER A 37 -24.94 10.56 -36.51
C SER A 37 -25.80 10.44 -37.77
N ALA A 38 -26.16 9.21 -38.13
CA ALA A 38 -27.06 8.92 -39.25
C ALA A 38 -28.51 9.40 -39.02
N TYR A 39 -28.86 9.70 -37.77
CA TYR A 39 -30.21 10.15 -37.42
C TYR A 39 -30.37 11.66 -37.66
N ARG A 40 -31.33 12.05 -38.52
CA ARG A 40 -31.70 13.45 -38.71
C ARG A 40 -32.54 13.96 -37.55
N HIS A 41 -31.97 14.88 -36.78
CA HIS A 41 -32.70 15.55 -35.68
C HIS A 41 -33.40 16.82 -36.21
N ARG A 42 -34.52 17.20 -35.53
CA ARG A 42 -35.34 18.36 -35.94
C ARG A 42 -34.61 19.72 -35.84
N ASP A 43 -33.50 19.79 -35.13
CA ASP A 43 -32.69 21.00 -34.88
C ASP A 43 -31.62 21.26 -35.94
N ASN A 44 -31.50 20.42 -36.96
CA ASN A 44 -30.48 20.50 -38.02
C ASN A 44 -29.03 20.53 -37.50
N MET A 45 -28.74 20.18 -36.24
CA MET A 45 -27.39 20.15 -35.70
C MET A 45 -26.72 18.80 -36.03
N ILE A 46 -25.41 18.86 -36.28
CA ILE A 46 -24.56 17.67 -36.41
C ILE A 46 -24.36 17.09 -35.01
N ARG A 47 -24.41 15.76 -34.89
CA ARG A 47 -24.06 15.05 -33.67
C ARG A 47 -22.96 14.04 -33.93
N PHE A 48 -22.01 14.00 -33.02
CA PHE A 48 -20.91 13.04 -33.03
C PHE A 48 -20.64 12.51 -31.63
N ILE A 49 -19.90 11.41 -31.51
CA ILE A 49 -19.52 10.81 -30.25
C ILE A 49 -18.16 11.35 -29.84
N ALA A 50 -18.06 11.87 -28.63
CA ALA A 50 -16.82 12.25 -27.98
C ALA A 50 -16.55 11.35 -26.79
N VAL A 51 -15.32 10.89 -26.67
CA VAL A 51 -14.84 9.96 -25.64
C VAL A 51 -13.69 10.61 -24.92
N GLY A 52 -13.78 10.66 -23.61
CA GLY A 52 -12.73 11.29 -22.81
C GLY A 52 -13.03 11.23 -21.32
N TYR A 53 -12.29 12.00 -20.58
CA TYR A 53 -12.44 12.13 -19.14
C TYR A 53 -13.00 13.51 -18.78
N GLU A 54 -13.88 13.56 -17.77
CA GLU A 54 -14.48 14.81 -17.26
C GLU A 54 -15.10 15.73 -18.34
N LEU A 55 -15.56 15.17 -19.45
CA LEU A 55 -16.24 15.99 -20.45
C LEU A 55 -17.54 16.56 -19.83
N PRO A 56 -17.84 17.87 -20.03
CA PRO A 56 -19.01 18.49 -19.47
C PRO A 56 -20.29 17.75 -19.85
N GLN A 57 -21.08 17.35 -18.86
CA GLN A 57 -22.36 16.64 -19.06
C GLN A 57 -23.56 17.59 -18.87
N THR A 58 -23.44 18.78 -19.41
CA THR A 58 -24.47 19.80 -19.37
C THR A 58 -24.54 20.55 -20.69
N ASP A 59 -25.75 20.79 -21.20
CA ASP A 59 -25.98 21.56 -22.42
C ASP A 59 -25.87 23.09 -22.18
N LYS A 60 -25.60 23.49 -20.94
CA LYS A 60 -25.46 24.89 -20.52
C LYS A 60 -24.07 25.47 -20.79
N VAL A 61 -23.11 24.65 -21.19
CA VAL A 61 -21.73 25.03 -21.43
C VAL A 61 -21.32 24.61 -22.84
N SER A 62 -20.73 25.55 -23.59
CA SER A 62 -20.07 25.23 -24.86
C SER A 62 -18.64 24.80 -24.61
N MET A 63 -18.16 23.82 -25.38
CA MET A 63 -16.84 23.26 -25.22
C MET A 63 -16.09 23.24 -26.56
N ILE A 64 -14.78 23.42 -26.52
CA ILE A 64 -13.86 23.15 -27.60
C ILE A 64 -13.20 21.79 -27.34
N LEU A 65 -13.39 20.86 -28.26
CA LEU A 65 -12.86 19.50 -28.14
C LEU A 65 -11.74 19.31 -29.14
N ASP A 66 -10.51 19.14 -28.68
CA ASP A 66 -9.36 18.72 -29.46
C ASP A 66 -9.08 17.24 -29.24
N GLY A 67 -8.75 16.52 -30.31
CA GLY A 67 -8.46 15.09 -30.24
C GLY A 67 -8.35 14.44 -31.59
N GLU A 68 -8.18 13.14 -31.61
CA GLU A 68 -8.06 12.33 -32.83
C GLU A 68 -9.32 11.51 -33.10
N TRP A 69 -9.66 11.31 -34.37
CA TRP A 69 -10.79 10.47 -34.76
C TRP A 69 -10.37 9.02 -34.85
N GLU A 70 -11.02 8.17 -34.06
CA GLU A 70 -10.75 6.74 -33.98
C GLU A 70 -11.99 5.92 -34.34
N ASN A 71 -11.76 4.67 -34.83
CA ASN A 71 -12.82 3.69 -35.00
C ASN A 71 -13.10 2.95 -33.68
N GLY A 72 -14.15 3.35 -32.98
CA GLY A 72 -14.61 2.69 -31.75
C GLY A 72 -15.64 1.58 -32.01
N LYS A 73 -16.09 0.94 -30.95
CA LYS A 73 -17.12 -0.15 -31.00
C LYS A 73 -18.46 0.26 -31.64
N HIS A 74 -18.76 1.55 -31.67
CA HIS A 74 -20.04 2.10 -32.14
C HIS A 74 -19.90 3.07 -33.32
N GLY A 75 -18.77 3.01 -34.03
CA GLY A 75 -18.47 3.88 -35.18
C GLY A 75 -17.30 4.83 -34.91
N VAL A 76 -17.13 5.80 -35.80
CA VAL A 76 -16.07 6.82 -35.69
C VAL A 76 -16.42 7.77 -34.55
N GLN A 77 -15.50 7.90 -33.57
CA GLN A 77 -15.64 8.72 -32.39
C GLN A 77 -14.41 9.63 -32.23
N LEU A 78 -14.58 10.81 -31.63
CA LEU A 78 -13.50 11.70 -31.25
C LEU A 78 -12.92 11.24 -29.91
N GLN A 79 -11.68 10.75 -29.92
CA GLN A 79 -10.92 10.56 -28.69
C GLN A 79 -10.39 11.93 -28.26
N VAL A 80 -10.94 12.46 -27.19
CA VAL A 80 -10.66 13.83 -26.74
C VAL A 80 -9.39 13.83 -25.90
N ASP A 81 -8.39 14.57 -26.37
CA ASP A 81 -7.14 14.82 -25.64
C ASP A 81 -7.25 16.08 -24.79
N LYS A 82 -7.99 17.09 -25.29
CA LYS A 82 -8.17 18.37 -24.61
C LYS A 82 -9.62 18.83 -24.76
N CYS A 83 -10.20 19.23 -23.64
CA CYS A 83 -11.50 19.86 -23.61
C CYS A 83 -11.38 21.22 -22.92
N GLU A 84 -11.70 22.30 -23.64
CA GLU A 84 -11.77 23.65 -23.08
C GLU A 84 -13.23 24.08 -22.98
N GLU A 85 -13.65 24.47 -21.79
CA GLU A 85 -14.94 25.11 -21.60
C GLU A 85 -14.84 26.56 -22.06
N ILE A 86 -15.72 26.97 -22.98
CA ILE A 86 -15.80 28.37 -23.38
C ILE A 86 -16.40 29.16 -22.21
N VAL A 87 -15.59 30.00 -21.54
CA VAL A 87 -16.04 30.85 -20.47
C VAL A 87 -17.13 31.79 -21.03
N PRO A 88 -18.36 31.67 -20.54
CA PRO A 88 -19.45 32.41 -21.13
C PRO A 88 -19.33 33.91 -20.78
N GLN A 89 -19.46 34.74 -21.80
CA GLN A 89 -19.45 36.20 -21.69
C GLN A 89 -20.87 36.81 -21.65
N THR A 90 -21.91 35.97 -21.71
CA THR A 90 -23.30 36.37 -21.65
C THR A 90 -23.92 36.00 -20.29
N LYS A 91 -24.96 36.76 -19.85
CA LYS A 91 -25.67 36.46 -18.60
C LYS A 91 -26.23 35.03 -18.55
N GLU A 92 -26.78 34.55 -19.67
CA GLU A 92 -27.35 33.22 -19.82
C GLU A 92 -26.28 32.16 -19.70
N GLY A 93 -25.12 32.38 -20.34
CA GLY A 93 -23.99 31.47 -20.27
C GLY A 93 -23.38 31.39 -18.87
N VAL A 94 -23.17 32.53 -18.22
CA VAL A 94 -22.68 32.60 -16.82
C VAL A 94 -23.65 31.92 -15.87
N TYR A 95 -24.95 32.10 -16.05
CA TYR A 95 -25.96 31.35 -15.27
C TYR A 95 -25.85 29.85 -15.52
N GLY A 96 -25.72 29.43 -16.78
CA GLY A 96 -25.54 28.04 -17.17
C GLY A 96 -24.33 27.43 -16.45
N TYR A 97 -23.20 28.12 -16.49
CA TYR A 97 -21.95 27.68 -15.86
C TYR A 97 -22.08 27.54 -14.34
N LEU A 98 -22.57 28.56 -13.65
CA LEU A 98 -22.76 28.56 -12.19
C LEU A 98 -23.79 27.51 -11.72
N SER A 99 -24.83 27.24 -12.53
CA SER A 99 -25.87 26.26 -12.22
C SER A 99 -25.54 24.83 -12.63
N SER A 100 -24.38 24.58 -13.25
CA SER A 100 -23.95 23.28 -13.79
C SER A 100 -23.55 22.25 -12.73
N ARG A 101 -23.52 22.63 -11.45
CA ARG A 101 -23.01 21.86 -10.29
C ARG A 101 -21.50 21.59 -10.29
N LEU A 102 -20.75 22.26 -11.14
CA LEU A 102 -19.27 22.21 -11.13
C LEU A 102 -18.71 22.92 -9.89
N ILE A 103 -19.46 23.88 -9.32
CA ILE A 103 -19.05 24.62 -8.13
C ILE A 103 -19.93 24.18 -6.96
N LYS A 104 -19.33 23.55 -5.94
CA LYS A 104 -20.03 23.15 -4.70
C LYS A 104 -20.61 24.39 -4.01
N GLY A 105 -21.81 24.26 -3.48
CA GLY A 105 -22.49 25.37 -2.82
C GLY A 105 -23.29 26.32 -3.73
N VAL A 106 -23.16 26.21 -5.06
CA VAL A 106 -23.92 27.01 -6.02
C VAL A 106 -24.94 26.13 -6.76
N GLY A 107 -26.18 26.13 -6.29
CA GLY A 107 -27.31 25.52 -7.01
C GLY A 107 -28.03 26.54 -7.90
N GLU A 108 -29.02 26.10 -8.68
CA GLU A 108 -29.77 26.95 -9.65
C GLU A 108 -30.30 28.25 -9.06
N LYS A 109 -30.88 28.20 -7.84
CA LYS A 109 -31.39 29.40 -7.15
C LYS A 109 -30.28 30.38 -6.78
N THR A 110 -29.15 29.86 -6.28
CA THR A 110 -27.98 30.68 -5.92
C THR A 110 -27.33 31.26 -7.16
N ALA A 111 -27.19 30.50 -8.22
CA ALA A 111 -26.66 30.94 -9.50
C ALA A 111 -27.53 32.08 -10.10
N ALA A 112 -28.86 31.94 -10.06
CA ALA A 112 -29.77 33.01 -10.52
C ALA A 112 -29.58 34.31 -9.73
N LEU A 113 -29.44 34.23 -8.41
CA LEU A 113 -29.23 35.42 -7.56
C LEU A 113 -27.87 36.07 -7.86
N ILE A 114 -26.81 35.28 -8.07
CA ILE A 114 -25.48 35.79 -8.40
C ILE A 114 -25.51 36.51 -9.75
N VAL A 115 -26.10 35.89 -10.79
CA VAL A 115 -26.17 36.48 -12.13
C VAL A 115 -27.12 37.70 -12.17
N ASN A 116 -28.20 37.69 -11.43
CA ASN A 116 -29.10 38.86 -11.33
C ASN A 116 -28.38 40.06 -10.69
N ARG A 117 -27.48 39.85 -9.75
CA ARG A 117 -26.72 40.90 -9.06
C ARG A 117 -25.53 41.40 -9.89
N PHE A 118 -24.74 40.51 -10.45
CA PHE A 118 -23.44 40.79 -11.08
C PHE A 118 -23.42 40.65 -12.62
N GLY A 119 -24.50 40.13 -13.20
CA GLY A 119 -24.62 40.00 -14.66
C GLY A 119 -23.58 39.03 -15.26
N ALA A 120 -23.03 39.43 -16.41
CA ALA A 120 -21.99 38.70 -17.10
C ALA A 120 -20.63 38.70 -16.36
N ASP A 121 -20.40 39.68 -15.48
CA ASP A 121 -19.18 39.81 -14.68
C ASP A 121 -19.12 38.90 -13.45
N ALA A 122 -20.17 38.11 -13.20
CA ALA A 122 -20.26 37.28 -11.99
C ALA A 122 -19.08 36.34 -11.78
N LEU A 123 -18.50 35.74 -12.83
CA LEU A 123 -17.31 34.91 -12.74
C LEU A 123 -16.06 35.72 -12.38
N ARG A 124 -15.92 36.90 -12.97
CA ARG A 124 -14.85 37.85 -12.65
C ARG A 124 -14.92 38.35 -11.20
N MET A 125 -16.16 38.57 -10.71
CA MET A 125 -16.42 38.93 -9.30
C MET A 125 -16.03 37.79 -8.35
N LEU A 126 -16.35 36.54 -8.70
CA LEU A 126 -15.95 35.35 -7.95
C LEU A 126 -14.43 35.21 -7.85
N GLU A 127 -13.71 35.67 -8.88
CA GLU A 127 -12.26 35.57 -9.01
C GLU A 127 -11.52 36.67 -8.23
N ASN A 128 -11.98 37.93 -8.36
CA ASN A 128 -11.26 39.09 -7.87
C ASN A 128 -11.83 39.72 -6.59
N GLU A 129 -13.12 39.60 -6.39
CA GLU A 129 -13.84 40.24 -5.27
C GLU A 129 -14.91 39.28 -4.69
N PRO A 130 -14.58 38.05 -4.29
CA PRO A 130 -15.54 37.03 -3.88
C PRO A 130 -16.35 37.43 -2.65
N GLU A 131 -15.84 38.32 -1.81
CA GLU A 131 -16.53 38.83 -0.60
C GLU A 131 -17.85 39.57 -0.95
N ARG A 132 -17.96 40.10 -2.16
CA ARG A 132 -19.21 40.74 -2.62
C ARG A 132 -20.36 39.76 -2.81
N LEU A 133 -20.09 38.46 -2.86
CA LEU A 133 -21.16 37.46 -2.82
C LEU A 133 -21.95 37.44 -1.51
N LEU A 134 -21.40 38.01 -0.41
CA LEU A 134 -22.12 38.19 0.84
C LEU A 134 -23.27 39.21 0.73
N GLU A 135 -23.27 40.04 -0.33
CA GLU A 135 -24.41 40.93 -0.64
C GLU A 135 -25.67 40.12 -1.05
N ILE A 136 -25.52 38.84 -1.35
CA ILE A 136 -26.60 37.97 -1.83
C ILE A 136 -27.24 37.24 -0.65
N ARG A 137 -28.55 37.41 -0.50
CA ARG A 137 -29.30 36.71 0.55
C ARG A 137 -29.18 35.18 0.43
N GLY A 138 -28.67 34.54 1.50
CA GLY A 138 -28.50 33.08 1.57
C GLY A 138 -27.08 32.60 1.27
N ILE A 139 -26.12 33.52 1.07
CA ILE A 139 -24.69 33.21 1.11
C ILE A 139 -24.15 33.69 2.45
N THR A 140 -23.78 32.73 3.29
CA THR A 140 -23.13 32.96 4.59
C THR A 140 -21.61 32.98 4.40
N PRO A 141 -20.83 33.52 5.37
CA PRO A 141 -19.37 33.46 5.30
C PRO A 141 -18.81 32.03 5.08
N ASP A 142 -19.35 31.03 5.79
CA ASP A 142 -18.93 29.63 5.63
C ASP A 142 -19.22 29.12 4.20
N LYS A 143 -20.42 29.44 3.68
CA LYS A 143 -20.80 29.05 2.32
C LYS A 143 -19.96 29.78 1.25
N LEU A 144 -19.55 31.03 1.53
CA LEU A 144 -18.64 31.76 0.65
C LEU A 144 -17.29 31.08 0.58
N GLU A 145 -16.72 30.62 1.71
CA GLU A 145 -15.43 29.89 1.72
C GLU A 145 -15.53 28.55 0.97
N ASP A 146 -16.62 27.80 1.11
CA ASP A 146 -16.87 26.59 0.32
C ASP A 146 -16.93 26.88 -1.18
N ILE A 147 -17.60 27.94 -1.60
CA ILE A 147 -17.70 28.35 -3.00
C ILE A 147 -16.34 28.79 -3.54
N LYS A 148 -15.58 29.59 -2.80
CA LYS A 148 -14.22 30.04 -3.16
C LYS A 148 -13.29 28.86 -3.34
N ALA A 149 -13.26 27.95 -2.37
CA ALA A 149 -12.41 26.75 -2.39
C ALA A 149 -12.74 25.86 -3.60
N SER A 150 -14.02 25.57 -3.83
CA SER A 150 -14.46 24.73 -4.94
C SER A 150 -14.21 25.36 -6.31
N TYR A 151 -14.35 26.67 -6.44
CA TYR A 151 -14.07 27.39 -7.69
C TYR A 151 -12.57 27.40 -7.99
N ALA A 152 -11.74 27.67 -6.97
CA ALA A 152 -10.27 27.63 -7.10
C ALA A 152 -9.75 26.23 -7.44
N GLU A 153 -10.29 25.18 -6.81
CA GLU A 153 -10.00 23.79 -7.09
C GLU A 153 -10.31 23.43 -8.55
N SER A 154 -11.53 23.71 -9.00
CA SER A 154 -11.98 23.40 -10.37
C SER A 154 -11.13 24.10 -11.43
N ARG A 155 -10.75 25.36 -11.19
CA ARG A 155 -9.87 26.14 -12.08
C ARG A 155 -8.46 25.55 -12.13
N CYS A 156 -7.87 25.31 -10.96
CA CYS A 156 -6.50 24.77 -10.87
C CYS A 156 -6.38 23.39 -11.52
N VAL A 157 -7.35 22.49 -11.28
CA VAL A 157 -7.37 21.17 -11.91
C VAL A 157 -7.46 21.26 -13.43
N ARG A 158 -8.28 22.19 -13.96
CA ARG A 158 -8.36 22.44 -15.42
C ARG A 158 -7.02 22.93 -15.97
N ASP A 159 -6.41 23.93 -15.33
CA ASP A 159 -5.12 24.48 -15.76
C ASP A 159 -4.01 23.44 -15.68
N LEU A 160 -4.04 22.54 -14.68
CA LEU A 160 -3.18 21.38 -14.59
C LEU A 160 -3.40 20.40 -15.73
N MET A 161 -4.64 20.11 -16.10
CA MET A 161 -4.95 19.23 -17.23
C MET A 161 -4.35 19.75 -18.54
N ILE A 162 -4.46 21.07 -18.78
CA ILE A 162 -3.87 21.71 -19.96
C ILE A 162 -2.35 21.59 -19.93
N LEU A 163 -1.71 21.93 -18.80
CA LEU A 163 -0.26 21.85 -18.63
C LEU A 163 0.28 20.43 -18.79
N LEU A 164 -0.49 19.44 -18.33
CA LEU A 164 -0.07 18.04 -18.26
C LEU A 164 -0.58 17.20 -19.45
N THR A 165 -1.20 17.80 -20.44
CA THR A 165 -1.63 17.10 -21.67
C THR A 165 -0.50 16.25 -22.31
N PRO A 166 0.76 16.73 -22.42
CA PRO A 166 1.85 15.91 -22.96
C PRO A 166 2.17 14.67 -22.14
N PHE A 167 1.69 14.60 -20.89
CA PHE A 167 1.93 13.51 -19.96
C PHE A 167 0.81 12.47 -19.94
N ASN A 168 -0.24 12.62 -20.77
CA ASN A 168 -1.43 11.77 -20.80
C ASN A 168 -2.00 11.58 -19.39
N VAL A 169 -2.20 12.69 -18.68
CA VAL A 169 -2.66 12.71 -17.30
C VAL A 169 -4.17 12.66 -17.25
N THR A 170 -4.71 11.71 -16.50
CA THR A 170 -6.17 11.64 -16.24
C THR A 170 -6.59 12.70 -15.21
N PRO A 171 -7.86 13.13 -15.19
CA PRO A 171 -8.39 14.06 -14.18
C PRO A 171 -8.15 13.59 -12.74
N VAL A 172 -8.28 12.28 -12.47
CA VAL A 172 -7.98 11.69 -11.16
C VAL A 172 -6.52 11.93 -10.77
N THR A 173 -5.62 11.90 -11.74
CA THR A 173 -4.20 12.15 -11.50
C THR A 173 -3.92 13.64 -11.32
N ALA A 174 -4.58 14.53 -12.09
CA ALA A 174 -4.50 15.96 -11.88
C ALA A 174 -5.04 16.38 -10.50
N MET A 175 -6.10 15.72 -10.03
CA MET A 175 -6.63 15.92 -8.68
C MET A 175 -5.59 15.53 -7.61
N LYS A 176 -4.91 14.39 -7.74
CA LYS A 176 -3.82 13.98 -6.83
C LYS A 176 -2.67 14.99 -6.80
N ILE A 177 -2.34 15.59 -7.95
CA ILE A 177 -1.33 16.66 -8.03
C ILE A 177 -1.82 17.90 -7.27
N TYR A 178 -3.09 18.25 -7.45
CA TYR A 178 -3.70 19.36 -6.70
C TYR A 178 -3.75 19.09 -5.19
N GLU A 179 -4.13 17.87 -4.79
CA GLU A 179 -4.12 17.46 -3.37
C GLU A 179 -2.72 17.57 -2.75
N HIS A 180 -1.67 17.31 -3.55
CA HIS A 180 -0.29 17.36 -3.09
C HIS A 180 0.27 18.79 -3.01
N PHE A 181 0.10 19.60 -4.05
CA PHE A 181 0.71 20.93 -4.17
C PHE A 181 -0.25 22.10 -3.89
N GLY A 182 -1.55 21.84 -3.81
CA GLY A 182 -2.60 22.84 -3.63
C GLY A 182 -2.74 23.80 -4.82
N SER A 183 -3.21 25.02 -4.55
CA SER A 183 -3.43 26.07 -5.57
C SER A 183 -2.17 26.51 -6.32
N ARG A 184 -0.98 26.20 -5.80
CA ARG A 184 0.31 26.52 -6.45
C ARG A 184 0.82 25.44 -7.40
N SER A 185 0.06 24.39 -7.66
CA SER A 185 0.48 23.25 -8.49
C SER A 185 0.96 23.67 -9.88
N VAL A 186 0.24 24.56 -10.54
CA VAL A 186 0.59 25.05 -11.89
C VAL A 186 1.92 25.80 -11.86
N ASP A 187 2.10 26.73 -10.93
CA ASP A 187 3.33 27.54 -10.80
C ASP A 187 4.56 26.66 -10.49
N ILE A 188 4.38 25.66 -9.63
CA ILE A 188 5.46 24.73 -9.24
C ILE A 188 5.89 23.93 -10.47
N LEU A 189 4.96 23.35 -11.21
CA LEU A 189 5.26 22.49 -12.34
C LEU A 189 5.76 23.23 -13.56
N GLN A 190 5.36 24.49 -13.75
CA GLN A 190 5.93 25.35 -14.81
C GLN A 190 7.40 25.69 -14.53
N LYS A 191 7.77 25.86 -13.24
CA LYS A 191 9.14 26.13 -12.82
C LYS A 191 10.01 24.87 -12.85
N ASN A 192 9.48 23.76 -12.37
CA ASN A 192 10.20 22.49 -12.27
C ASN A 192 9.26 21.28 -12.49
N PRO A 193 9.16 20.73 -13.72
CA PRO A 193 8.30 19.61 -14.00
C PRO A 193 8.72 18.32 -13.26
N TYR A 194 9.96 18.21 -12.76
CA TYR A 194 10.42 17.06 -12.00
C TYR A 194 9.83 16.98 -10.58
N GLU A 195 9.19 18.05 -10.09
CA GLU A 195 8.40 17.99 -8.86
C GLU A 195 7.27 16.94 -8.95
N LEU A 196 6.79 16.63 -10.15
CA LEU A 196 5.85 15.52 -10.37
C LEU A 196 6.34 14.18 -9.83
N CYS A 197 7.65 13.97 -9.73
CA CYS A 197 8.21 12.74 -9.18
C CYS A 197 7.83 12.49 -7.72
N GLN A 198 7.36 13.51 -6.99
CA GLN A 198 6.85 13.38 -5.63
C GLN A 198 5.40 12.84 -5.58
N VAL A 199 4.69 12.87 -6.71
CA VAL A 199 3.31 12.42 -6.79
C VAL A 199 3.25 10.94 -7.20
N SER A 200 2.49 10.14 -6.45
CA SER A 200 2.32 8.71 -6.74
C SER A 200 1.85 8.46 -8.18
N GLY A 201 2.59 7.63 -8.91
CA GLY A 201 2.32 7.30 -10.32
C GLY A 201 3.17 8.09 -11.33
N PHE A 202 3.99 9.06 -10.90
CA PHE A 202 4.93 9.79 -11.73
C PHE A 202 6.39 9.44 -11.39
N GLY A 203 6.83 8.27 -11.77
CA GLY A 203 8.25 7.91 -11.65
C GLY A 203 9.15 8.75 -12.56
N PHE A 204 10.39 9.01 -12.16
CA PHE A 204 11.38 9.81 -12.88
C PHE A 204 11.47 9.46 -14.37
N LYS A 205 11.56 8.17 -14.72
CA LYS A 205 11.66 7.74 -16.12
C LYS A 205 10.51 8.24 -17.00
N ARG A 206 9.30 8.27 -16.47
CA ARG A 206 8.12 8.76 -17.18
C ARG A 206 8.17 10.28 -17.35
N VAL A 207 8.48 11.00 -16.28
CA VAL A 207 8.61 12.46 -16.32
C VAL A 207 9.76 12.86 -17.24
N ASP A 208 10.94 12.24 -17.10
CA ASP A 208 12.13 12.52 -17.91
C ASP A 208 11.89 12.27 -19.42
N ALA A 209 11.22 11.16 -19.75
CA ALA A 209 10.92 10.84 -21.16
C ALA A 209 10.07 11.91 -21.85
N ILE A 210 9.28 12.67 -21.12
CA ILE A 210 8.41 13.71 -21.64
C ILE A 210 9.13 15.06 -21.64
N VAL A 211 9.77 15.42 -20.52
CA VAL A 211 10.51 16.68 -20.40
C VAL A 211 11.65 16.76 -21.42
N ARG A 212 12.29 15.63 -21.75
CA ARG A 212 13.32 15.55 -22.81
C ARG A 212 12.83 15.82 -24.22
N LYS A 213 11.51 15.85 -24.48
CA LYS A 213 10.96 16.29 -25.78
C LYS A 213 10.95 17.81 -25.93
N GLY A 214 11.15 18.55 -24.85
CA GLY A 214 11.31 20.00 -24.83
C GLY A 214 12.77 20.41 -24.88
N ASP A 215 13.03 21.70 -24.70
CA ASP A 215 14.35 22.34 -24.85
C ASP A 215 15.21 22.32 -23.58
N LEU A 216 14.84 21.53 -22.56
CA LEU A 216 15.61 21.48 -21.30
C LEU A 216 16.95 20.75 -21.51
N PRO A 217 18.10 21.35 -21.11
CA PRO A 217 19.40 20.70 -21.24
C PRO A 217 19.47 19.38 -20.46
N LEU A 218 20.11 18.36 -21.05
CA LEU A 218 20.24 17.02 -20.45
C LEU A 218 21.01 17.01 -19.12
N ASN A 219 21.86 18.00 -18.88
CA ASN A 219 22.57 18.23 -17.62
C ASN A 219 21.94 19.35 -16.77
N SER A 220 20.67 19.67 -17.02
CA SER A 220 19.93 20.64 -16.19
C SER A 220 19.95 20.25 -14.69
N PRO A 221 20.26 21.19 -13.79
CA PRO A 221 20.22 20.95 -12.33
C PRO A 221 18.90 20.36 -11.85
N MET A 222 17.75 20.77 -12.41
CA MET A 222 16.43 20.24 -12.05
C MET A 222 16.29 18.76 -12.42
N ARG A 223 16.85 18.37 -13.56
CA ARG A 223 16.83 16.97 -14.03
C ARG A 223 17.69 16.09 -13.12
N ILE A 224 18.91 16.58 -12.77
CA ILE A 224 19.82 15.87 -11.85
C ILE A 224 19.20 15.75 -10.47
N HIS A 225 18.62 16.82 -9.94
CA HIS A 225 17.87 16.84 -8.69
C HIS A 225 16.75 15.77 -8.65
N GLY A 226 15.91 15.72 -9.70
CA GLY A 226 14.88 14.71 -9.84
C GLY A 226 15.45 13.28 -9.88
N ALA A 227 16.59 13.07 -10.53
CA ALA A 227 17.26 11.77 -10.60
C ALA A 227 17.84 11.32 -9.26
N VAL A 228 18.38 12.26 -8.44
CA VAL A 228 18.87 11.98 -7.08
C VAL A 228 17.73 11.47 -6.20
N PHE A 229 16.59 12.17 -6.16
CA PHE A 229 15.42 11.68 -5.43
C PHE A 229 14.94 10.33 -5.95
N ALA A 230 14.89 10.14 -7.27
CA ALA A 230 14.49 8.86 -7.87
C ALA A 230 15.44 7.71 -7.51
N ALA A 231 16.74 7.97 -7.43
CA ALA A 231 17.73 6.97 -7.01
C ALA A 231 17.51 6.55 -5.54
N LEU A 232 17.29 7.52 -4.65
CA LEU A 232 16.97 7.27 -3.23
C LEU A 232 15.64 6.51 -3.09
N ASP A 233 14.62 6.92 -3.84
CA ASP A 233 13.30 6.27 -3.80
C ASP A 233 13.33 4.85 -4.36
N THR A 234 14.09 4.61 -5.43
CA THR A 234 14.32 3.25 -5.97
C THR A 234 15.05 2.39 -4.95
N GLY A 235 16.09 2.91 -4.28
CA GLY A 235 16.76 2.21 -3.18
C GLY A 235 15.79 1.86 -2.05
N ARG A 236 14.89 2.75 -1.72
CA ARG A 236 13.86 2.57 -0.69
C ARG A 236 12.79 1.57 -1.10
N SER A 237 12.19 1.73 -2.27
CA SER A 237 11.01 0.95 -2.69
C SER A 237 11.36 -0.45 -3.18
N GLU A 238 12.48 -0.63 -3.91
CA GLU A 238 12.86 -1.93 -4.47
C GLU A 238 13.74 -2.76 -3.54
N LYS A 239 14.64 -2.10 -2.78
CA LYS A 239 15.62 -2.79 -1.93
C LYS A 239 15.38 -2.61 -0.44
N GLY A 240 14.44 -1.74 -0.05
CA GLY A 240 14.14 -1.44 1.34
C GLY A 240 15.24 -0.67 2.08
N HIS A 241 16.14 0.01 1.35
CA HIS A 241 17.18 0.85 1.95
C HIS A 241 16.61 2.13 2.54
N LEU A 242 17.15 2.62 3.65
CA LEU A 242 16.83 3.93 4.21
C LEU A 242 17.75 5.01 3.64
N PHE A 243 18.93 4.63 3.18
CA PHE A 243 19.94 5.52 2.59
C PHE A 243 20.68 4.82 1.45
N LEU A 244 21.36 5.60 0.65
CA LEU A 244 22.41 5.13 -0.24
C LEU A 244 23.74 5.75 0.19
N GLU A 245 24.83 4.98 0.08
CA GLU A 245 26.18 5.53 0.20
C GLU A 245 26.43 6.54 -0.93
N GLU A 246 27.20 7.59 -0.66
CA GLU A 246 27.42 8.70 -1.60
C GLU A 246 27.84 8.21 -2.99
N ASP A 247 28.83 7.32 -3.06
CA ASP A 247 29.28 6.70 -4.32
C ASP A 247 28.19 5.89 -5.03
N ALA A 248 27.37 5.17 -4.28
CA ALA A 248 26.27 4.37 -4.85
C ALA A 248 25.15 5.25 -5.38
N LEU A 249 24.88 6.37 -4.71
CA LEU A 249 23.92 7.38 -5.14
C LEU A 249 24.38 8.04 -6.45
N ALA A 250 25.63 8.51 -6.52
CA ALA A 250 26.21 9.11 -7.70
C ALA A 250 26.15 8.15 -8.91
N LYS A 251 26.61 6.91 -8.74
CA LYS A 251 26.54 5.86 -9.78
C LYS A 251 25.12 5.58 -10.25
N THR A 252 24.16 5.52 -9.33
CA THR A 252 22.76 5.25 -9.67
C THR A 252 22.13 6.44 -10.37
N GLY A 253 22.40 7.67 -9.91
CA GLY A 253 21.97 8.91 -10.54
C GLY A 253 22.50 9.05 -11.98
N VAL A 254 23.80 8.87 -12.17
CA VAL A 254 24.44 8.89 -13.51
C VAL A 254 23.82 7.82 -14.43
N LYS A 255 23.58 6.61 -13.92
CA LYS A 255 22.94 5.55 -14.69
C LYS A 255 21.53 5.96 -15.16
N LEU A 256 20.70 6.51 -14.24
CA LEU A 256 19.34 6.97 -14.59
C LEU A 256 19.35 8.12 -15.59
N LEU A 257 20.28 9.08 -15.42
CA LEU A 257 20.38 10.25 -16.28
C LEU A 257 20.90 9.94 -17.69
N ASN A 258 21.78 8.94 -17.81
CA ASN A 258 22.40 8.56 -19.07
C ASN A 258 21.71 7.37 -19.75
N GLU A 259 20.63 6.83 -19.16
CA GLU A 259 19.83 5.78 -19.78
C GLU A 259 19.16 6.34 -21.04
N ASN A 260 19.30 5.66 -22.18
CA ASN A 260 18.78 6.06 -23.50
C ASN A 260 19.34 7.39 -24.04
N ILE A 261 20.57 7.78 -23.68
CA ILE A 261 21.28 8.86 -24.35
C ILE A 261 22.02 8.29 -25.55
N THR A 262 21.80 8.90 -26.74
CA THR A 262 22.44 8.52 -27.99
C THR A 262 23.82 9.15 -28.15
N ASP A 263 24.66 8.56 -28.99
CA ASP A 263 25.99 9.09 -29.24
C ASP A 263 25.92 10.53 -29.83
N GLY A 264 26.76 11.42 -29.28
CA GLY A 264 26.79 12.84 -29.60
C GLY A 264 25.99 13.75 -28.66
N GLN A 265 25.19 13.21 -27.74
CA GLN A 265 24.53 14.00 -26.71
C GLN A 265 25.41 14.15 -25.46
N VAL A 266 25.22 15.24 -24.72
CA VAL A 266 25.95 15.50 -23.47
C VAL A 266 25.54 14.48 -22.40
N LYS A 267 26.50 13.70 -21.88
CA LYS A 267 26.32 12.79 -20.76
C LYS A 267 26.57 13.50 -19.46
N VAL A 268 25.73 13.27 -18.47
CA VAL A 268 25.93 13.78 -17.11
C VAL A 268 27.06 13.01 -16.42
N THR A 269 27.95 13.72 -15.77
CA THR A 269 29.10 13.15 -15.05
C THR A 269 28.79 12.93 -13.56
N PRO A 270 29.57 12.08 -12.85
CA PRO A 270 29.44 11.94 -11.40
C PRO A 270 29.62 13.26 -10.66
N GLU A 271 30.56 14.10 -11.08
CA GLU A 271 30.88 15.38 -10.44
C GLU A 271 29.70 16.37 -10.52
N GLU A 272 28.95 16.35 -11.64
CA GLU A 272 27.72 17.15 -11.78
C GLU A 272 26.62 16.65 -10.82
N VAL A 273 26.51 15.34 -10.62
CA VAL A 273 25.57 14.76 -9.65
C VAL A 273 25.97 15.12 -8.24
N ASP A 274 27.26 15.00 -7.89
CA ASP A 274 27.78 15.32 -6.56
C ASP A 274 27.58 16.81 -6.21
N ALA A 275 27.80 17.71 -7.17
CA ALA A 275 27.55 19.14 -6.98
C ALA A 275 26.08 19.42 -6.59
N ILE A 276 25.12 18.75 -7.24
CA ILE A 276 23.69 18.90 -6.92
C ILE A 276 23.38 18.22 -5.57
N VAL A 277 23.96 17.06 -5.26
CA VAL A 277 23.82 16.40 -3.96
C VAL A 277 24.25 17.33 -2.83
N GLN A 278 25.38 18.03 -2.97
CA GLN A 278 25.86 19.01 -1.98
C GLN A 278 24.91 20.20 -1.84
N ASP A 279 24.37 20.73 -2.95
CA ASP A 279 23.36 21.80 -2.90
C ASP A 279 22.08 21.37 -2.18
N MET A 280 21.60 20.15 -2.46
CA MET A 280 20.43 19.56 -1.79
C MET A 280 20.65 19.34 -0.28
N ILE A 281 21.88 18.97 0.14
CA ILE A 281 22.23 18.85 1.56
C ILE A 281 22.19 20.23 2.21
N LEU A 282 22.78 21.26 1.57
CA LEU A 282 22.76 22.65 2.09
C LEU A 282 21.35 23.20 2.24
N LYS A 283 20.42 22.83 1.34
CA LYS A 283 18.99 23.19 1.40
C LYS A 283 18.20 22.37 2.41
N GLY A 284 18.77 21.31 2.99
CA GLY A 284 18.09 20.40 3.91
C GLY A 284 17.07 19.45 3.26
N GLU A 285 17.10 19.30 1.94
CA GLU A 285 16.20 18.41 1.20
C GLU A 285 16.58 16.94 1.40
N ILE A 286 17.87 16.69 1.51
CA ILE A 286 18.46 15.40 1.88
C ILE A 286 19.46 15.60 3.03
N VAL A 287 19.77 14.51 3.74
CA VAL A 287 20.69 14.54 4.90
C VAL A 287 21.85 13.60 4.64
N SER A 288 23.07 14.11 4.83
CA SER A 288 24.30 13.28 4.89
C SER A 288 24.63 12.93 6.34
N SER A 289 24.82 11.64 6.61
CA SER A 289 25.23 11.13 7.91
C SER A 289 26.30 10.06 7.74
N ASN A 290 27.56 10.39 8.04
CA ASN A 290 28.73 9.50 7.87
C ASN A 290 28.90 8.97 6.43
N GLY A 291 28.71 9.82 5.40
CA GLY A 291 28.77 9.42 3.98
C GLY A 291 27.53 8.66 3.46
N ASN A 292 26.49 8.56 4.28
CA ASN A 292 25.21 7.96 3.92
C ASN A 292 24.17 9.04 3.63
N ILE A 293 23.60 9.02 2.46
CA ILE A 293 22.64 10.03 1.98
C ILE A 293 21.23 9.53 2.14
N TYR A 294 20.42 10.28 2.87
CA TYR A 294 19.01 10.02 3.17
C TYR A 294 18.09 11.06 2.55
N GLN A 295 16.86 10.68 2.24
CA GLN A 295 15.77 11.66 2.20
C GLN A 295 15.53 12.18 3.63
N SER A 296 15.30 13.50 3.79
CA SER A 296 15.20 14.13 5.12
C SER A 296 14.13 13.52 6.01
N ASN A 297 12.96 13.21 5.45
CA ASN A 297 11.86 12.56 6.18
C ASN A 297 12.22 11.13 6.65
N VAL A 298 13.01 10.39 5.87
CA VAL A 298 13.45 9.02 6.21
C VAL A 298 14.52 9.06 7.31
N PHE A 299 15.45 10.03 7.24
CA PHE A 299 16.43 10.26 8.30
C PHE A 299 15.75 10.53 9.64
N VAL A 300 14.76 11.43 9.66
CA VAL A 300 14.01 11.77 10.88
C VAL A 300 13.27 10.54 11.43
N GLN A 301 12.71 9.68 10.57
CA GLN A 301 12.05 8.45 11.01
C GLN A 301 13.02 7.53 11.77
N GLU A 302 14.19 7.28 11.22
CA GLU A 302 15.19 6.42 11.87
C GLU A 302 15.76 7.05 13.14
N ASP A 303 16.09 8.34 13.10
CA ASP A 303 16.71 9.06 14.20
C ASP A 303 15.80 9.18 15.43
N GLU A 304 14.54 9.59 15.22
CA GLU A 304 13.55 9.69 16.31
C GLU A 304 13.24 8.31 16.90
N THR A 305 13.15 7.27 16.05
CA THR A 305 12.95 5.90 16.52
C THR A 305 14.11 5.44 17.40
N ALA A 306 15.34 5.66 16.92
CA ALA A 306 16.55 5.32 17.67
C ALA A 306 16.64 6.04 19.01
N ARG A 307 16.38 7.35 19.01
CA ARG A 307 16.37 8.17 20.23
C ARG A 307 15.35 7.66 21.24
N LYS A 308 14.12 7.39 20.79
CA LYS A 308 13.05 6.92 21.69
C LYS A 308 13.33 5.56 22.30
N ILE A 309 13.86 4.63 21.50
CA ILE A 309 14.28 3.32 22.01
C ILE A 309 15.42 3.48 23.03
N ALA A 310 16.41 4.32 22.75
CA ALA A 310 17.51 4.59 23.68
C ALA A 310 17.01 5.22 24.99
N GLU A 311 16.03 6.13 24.94
CA GLU A 311 15.37 6.69 26.13
C GLU A 311 14.73 5.58 26.97
N MET A 312 14.00 4.65 26.35
CA MET A 312 13.37 3.53 27.03
C MET A 312 14.40 2.60 27.71
N LEU A 313 15.52 2.34 27.05
CA LEU A 313 16.59 1.50 27.56
C LEU A 313 17.40 2.18 28.68
N ALA A 314 17.51 3.51 28.64
CA ALA A 314 18.23 4.29 29.68
C ALA A 314 17.46 4.37 31.02
N VAL A 315 16.16 4.09 31.02
CA VAL A 315 15.35 4.02 32.24
C VAL A 315 15.52 2.65 32.90
N PRO A 316 15.94 2.58 34.17
CA PRO A 316 16.02 1.31 34.90
C PRO A 316 14.65 0.62 34.92
N PRO A 317 14.57 -0.67 34.55
CA PRO A 317 13.30 -1.39 34.60
C PRO A 317 12.89 -1.66 36.03
N VAL A 318 11.58 -1.57 36.29
CA VAL A 318 11.02 -2.07 37.54
C VAL A 318 11.04 -3.59 37.47
N THR A 319 11.96 -4.22 38.18
CA THR A 319 12.06 -5.68 38.23
C THR A 319 11.00 -6.24 39.17
N LEU A 320 10.18 -7.16 38.67
CA LEU A 320 9.16 -7.87 39.45
C LEU A 320 9.62 -9.32 39.67
N ASP A 321 9.49 -9.81 40.88
CA ASP A 321 9.63 -11.24 41.11
C ASP A 321 8.36 -11.96 40.68
N ILE A 322 8.51 -12.83 39.72
CA ILE A 322 7.40 -13.54 39.06
C ILE A 322 7.37 -15.04 39.43
N SER A 323 8.27 -15.50 40.30
CA SER A 323 8.50 -16.93 40.54
C SER A 323 7.24 -17.67 40.96
N GLU A 324 6.54 -17.15 41.94
CA GLU A 324 5.30 -17.75 42.48
C GLU A 324 4.16 -17.65 41.45
N SER A 325 4.01 -16.46 40.80
CA SER A 325 2.97 -16.22 39.81
C SER A 325 3.15 -17.10 38.58
N LEU A 326 4.38 -17.29 38.11
CA LEU A 326 4.67 -18.16 36.99
C LEU A 326 4.40 -19.62 37.28
N GLU A 327 4.76 -20.09 38.50
CA GLU A 327 4.49 -21.47 38.92
C GLU A 327 2.98 -21.72 39.06
N TYR A 328 2.23 -20.75 39.59
CA TYR A 328 0.76 -20.80 39.63
C TYR A 328 0.15 -20.90 38.23
N VAL A 329 0.60 -20.04 37.30
CA VAL A 329 0.12 -20.04 35.91
C VAL A 329 0.43 -21.37 35.20
N ARG A 330 1.65 -21.92 35.40
CA ARG A 330 2.01 -23.23 34.86
C ARG A 330 1.08 -24.35 35.35
N LYS A 331 0.78 -24.39 36.64
CA LYS A 331 -0.08 -25.41 37.22
C LYS A 331 -1.54 -25.28 36.80
N ASN A 332 -2.09 -24.08 36.89
CA ASN A 332 -3.52 -23.86 36.63
C ASN A 332 -3.91 -23.87 35.15
N LEU A 333 -3.03 -23.40 34.28
CA LEU A 333 -3.29 -23.41 32.84
C LEU A 333 -2.74 -24.67 32.13
N GLY A 334 -2.10 -25.59 32.90
CA GLY A 334 -1.48 -26.77 32.32
C GLY A 334 -0.36 -26.44 31.32
N LEU A 335 0.29 -25.28 31.45
CA LEU A 335 1.33 -24.81 30.53
C LEU A 335 2.67 -25.45 30.88
N ALA A 336 3.08 -26.44 30.09
CA ALA A 336 4.43 -26.99 30.16
C ALA A 336 5.40 -26.08 29.38
N LEU A 337 5.97 -25.10 30.07
CA LEU A 337 6.97 -24.21 29.49
C LEU A 337 8.34 -24.86 29.47
N SER A 338 9.05 -24.82 28.35
CA SER A 338 10.46 -25.20 28.28
C SER A 338 11.34 -24.21 29.07
N GLN A 339 12.61 -24.54 29.26
CA GLN A 339 13.55 -23.65 29.91
C GLN A 339 13.62 -22.30 29.17
N ARG A 340 13.79 -22.31 27.83
CA ARG A 340 13.87 -21.10 27.01
C ARG A 340 12.58 -20.29 27.04
N GLN A 341 11.43 -20.95 27.04
CA GLN A 341 10.15 -20.26 27.19
C GLN A 341 10.00 -19.59 28.57
N SER A 342 10.44 -20.26 29.62
CA SER A 342 10.47 -19.67 30.97
C SER A 342 11.43 -18.48 31.07
N GLU A 343 12.63 -18.58 30.50
CA GLU A 343 13.60 -17.47 30.37
C GLU A 343 12.98 -16.26 29.67
N ALA A 344 12.21 -16.46 28.59
CA ALA A 344 11.51 -15.39 27.87
C ALA A 344 10.49 -14.68 28.76
N VAL A 345 9.73 -15.43 29.58
CA VAL A 345 8.79 -14.84 30.57
C VAL A 345 9.55 -14.00 31.58
N TYR A 346 10.61 -14.53 32.21
CA TYR A 346 11.43 -13.77 33.18
C TYR A 346 12.02 -12.50 32.55
N MET A 347 12.55 -12.58 31.31
CA MET A 347 13.12 -11.44 30.61
C MET A 347 12.09 -10.32 30.41
N ALA A 348 10.84 -10.66 30.06
CA ALA A 348 9.76 -9.69 29.88
C ALA A 348 9.46 -8.85 31.13
N PHE A 349 9.68 -9.39 32.32
CA PHE A 349 9.46 -8.68 33.60
C PHE A 349 10.71 -7.98 34.15
N ARG A 350 11.87 -8.21 33.54
CA ARG A 350 13.15 -7.59 33.93
C ARG A 350 13.59 -6.48 32.97
N SER A 351 12.81 -6.19 31.93
CA SER A 351 13.19 -5.25 30.86
C SER A 351 12.02 -4.34 30.48
N ASN A 352 12.33 -3.09 30.11
CA ASN A 352 11.33 -2.17 29.54
C ASN A 352 11.03 -2.49 28.07
N LEU A 353 12.03 -2.99 27.33
CA LEU A 353 11.90 -3.46 25.96
C LEU A 353 12.59 -4.83 25.86
N SER A 354 11.92 -5.81 25.31
CA SER A 354 12.45 -7.16 25.10
C SER A 354 11.96 -7.77 23.79
N ILE A 355 12.73 -8.71 23.26
CA ILE A 355 12.43 -9.38 21.99
C ILE A 355 12.37 -10.89 22.21
N ILE A 356 11.31 -11.50 21.69
CA ILE A 356 11.15 -12.95 21.64
C ILE A 356 11.10 -13.38 20.18
N THR A 357 12.13 -14.06 19.71
CA THR A 357 12.20 -14.55 18.34
C THR A 357 12.24 -16.07 18.27
N GLY A 358 11.75 -16.63 17.18
CA GLY A 358 11.79 -18.08 16.94
C GLY A 358 10.93 -18.48 15.76
N SER A 359 11.23 -19.64 15.21
CA SER A 359 10.49 -20.22 14.06
C SER A 359 9.01 -20.46 14.41
N PRO A 360 8.12 -20.59 13.41
CA PRO A 360 6.75 -21.00 13.65
C PRO A 360 6.68 -22.33 14.41
N GLY A 361 5.78 -22.43 15.39
CA GLY A 361 5.62 -23.64 16.18
C GLY A 361 6.54 -23.77 17.41
N THR A 362 7.39 -22.79 17.70
CA THR A 362 8.25 -22.77 18.90
C THR A 362 7.52 -22.33 20.16
N GLY A 363 6.20 -22.11 20.10
CA GLY A 363 5.40 -21.76 21.24
C GLY A 363 5.48 -20.29 21.65
N LYS A 364 5.79 -19.37 20.74
CA LYS A 364 5.73 -17.91 20.99
C LYS A 364 4.42 -17.51 21.65
N THR A 365 3.30 -17.94 21.10
CA THR A 365 1.95 -17.64 21.63
C THR A 365 1.73 -18.17 23.04
N THR A 366 2.27 -19.35 23.36
CA THR A 366 2.22 -19.93 24.72
C THR A 366 2.97 -19.05 25.72
N VAL A 367 4.13 -18.55 25.32
CA VAL A 367 4.93 -17.60 26.11
C VAL A 367 4.16 -16.29 26.32
N LEU A 368 3.54 -15.73 25.25
CA LEU A 368 2.74 -14.51 25.37
C LEU A 368 1.55 -14.69 26.33
N ARG A 369 0.85 -15.82 26.25
CA ARG A 369 -0.23 -16.14 27.18
C ARG A 369 0.28 -16.20 28.63
N ALA A 370 1.40 -16.87 28.87
CA ALA A 370 1.99 -16.91 30.22
C ALA A 370 2.36 -15.50 30.71
N ILE A 371 2.95 -14.66 29.87
CA ILE A 371 3.29 -13.27 30.23
C ILE A 371 2.03 -12.46 30.59
N ILE A 372 0.97 -12.56 29.81
CA ILE A 372 -0.29 -11.85 30.03
C ILE A 372 -0.90 -12.26 31.38
N GLU A 373 -1.00 -13.57 31.66
CA GLU A 373 -1.58 -14.08 32.87
C GLU A 373 -0.75 -13.68 34.12
N VAL A 374 0.58 -13.83 34.07
CA VAL A 374 1.47 -13.38 35.14
C VAL A 374 1.33 -11.87 35.36
N PHE A 375 1.26 -11.07 34.30
CA PHE A 375 1.10 -9.63 34.43
C PHE A 375 -0.23 -9.25 35.06
N GLN A 376 -1.33 -9.90 34.70
CA GLN A 376 -2.66 -9.67 35.30
C GLN A 376 -2.72 -10.03 36.79
N MET A 377 -1.99 -11.07 37.17
CA MET A 377 -1.88 -11.44 38.61
C MET A 377 -1.12 -10.38 39.40
N LEU A 378 -0.01 -9.89 38.88
CA LEU A 378 0.84 -8.90 39.56
C LEU A 378 0.27 -7.48 39.50
N CYS A 379 -0.40 -7.15 38.41
CA CYS A 379 -0.96 -5.84 38.14
C CYS A 379 -2.43 -5.95 37.70
N PRO A 380 -3.39 -6.26 38.62
CA PRO A 380 -4.79 -6.51 38.24
C PRO A 380 -5.49 -5.31 37.59
N LYS A 381 -5.01 -4.09 37.83
CA LYS A 381 -5.50 -2.84 37.22
C LYS A 381 -4.63 -2.37 36.05
N GLY A 382 -3.56 -3.11 35.75
CA GLY A 382 -2.64 -2.75 34.65
C GLY A 382 -3.27 -2.91 33.30
N LYS A 383 -3.03 -1.94 32.42
CA LYS A 383 -3.56 -1.91 31.05
C LYS A 383 -2.62 -2.66 30.11
N ILE A 384 -3.17 -3.63 29.41
CA ILE A 384 -2.45 -4.42 28.39
C ILE A 384 -2.98 -4.04 27.01
N LEU A 385 -2.09 -3.72 26.08
CA LEU A 385 -2.41 -3.57 24.67
C LEU A 385 -1.76 -4.68 23.85
N LEU A 386 -2.56 -5.32 23.01
CA LEU A 386 -2.13 -6.37 22.09
C LEU A 386 -2.23 -5.87 20.66
N ALA A 387 -1.16 -5.98 19.89
CA ALA A 387 -1.12 -5.52 18.52
C ALA A 387 -0.36 -6.46 17.59
N ALA A 388 -0.67 -6.36 16.28
CA ALA A 388 0.10 -6.99 15.22
C ALA A 388 0.06 -6.13 13.96
N PRO A 389 1.00 -6.25 13.01
CA PRO A 389 0.99 -5.47 11.78
C PRO A 389 -0.22 -5.74 10.87
N THR A 390 -0.75 -6.96 10.88
CA THR A 390 -1.86 -7.39 10.01
C THR A 390 -3.10 -7.77 10.80
N GLY A 391 -4.28 -7.65 10.16
CA GLY A 391 -5.55 -8.03 10.78
C GLY A 391 -5.67 -9.52 11.11
N ARG A 392 -5.04 -10.39 10.30
CA ARG A 392 -4.99 -11.83 10.57
C ARG A 392 -4.13 -12.16 11.78
N ALA A 393 -2.95 -11.56 11.86
CA ALA A 393 -2.07 -11.76 13.01
C ALA A 393 -2.71 -11.24 14.29
N SER A 394 -3.40 -10.08 14.27
CA SER A 394 -4.09 -9.55 15.45
C SER A 394 -5.25 -10.46 15.91
N ARG A 395 -6.04 -11.01 14.98
CA ARG A 395 -7.09 -11.98 15.32
C ARG A 395 -6.54 -13.28 15.89
N ARG A 396 -5.50 -13.83 15.25
CA ARG A 396 -4.83 -15.01 15.76
C ARG A 396 -4.27 -14.79 17.17
N MET A 397 -3.72 -13.61 17.42
CA MET A 397 -3.28 -13.20 18.74
C MET A 397 -4.46 -13.16 19.72
N ALA A 398 -5.61 -12.61 19.33
CA ALA A 398 -6.83 -12.59 20.12
C ALA A 398 -7.31 -14.01 20.49
N GLU A 399 -7.47 -14.88 19.51
CA GLU A 399 -7.89 -16.28 19.69
C GLU A 399 -6.96 -17.04 20.62
N SER A 400 -5.65 -16.91 20.40
CA SER A 400 -4.64 -17.68 21.11
C SER A 400 -4.38 -17.20 22.54
N THR A 401 -4.62 -15.91 22.81
CA THR A 401 -4.52 -15.33 24.17
C THR A 401 -5.84 -15.32 24.91
N GLY A 402 -6.95 -15.63 24.26
CA GLY A 402 -8.29 -15.54 24.81
C GLY A 402 -8.79 -14.11 25.04
N ARG A 403 -8.16 -13.12 24.39
CA ARG A 403 -8.48 -11.68 24.51
C ARG A 403 -8.99 -11.12 23.19
N ASN A 404 -10.18 -10.55 23.21
CA ASN A 404 -10.84 -10.00 22.00
C ASN A 404 -10.43 -8.56 21.67
N ASP A 405 -9.49 -7.98 22.41
CA ASP A 405 -9.06 -6.57 22.28
C ASP A 405 -7.78 -6.36 21.46
N ALA A 406 -7.22 -7.42 20.88
CA ALA A 406 -6.06 -7.31 19.99
C ALA A 406 -6.42 -6.55 18.70
N LYS A 407 -5.58 -5.59 18.34
CA LYS A 407 -5.79 -4.68 17.19
C LYS A 407 -4.64 -4.75 16.19
N THR A 408 -4.87 -4.25 14.97
CA THR A 408 -3.72 -3.96 14.10
C THR A 408 -2.97 -2.74 14.63
N LEU A 409 -1.65 -2.68 14.41
CA LEU A 409 -0.85 -1.49 14.76
C LEU A 409 -1.43 -0.21 14.15
N HIS A 410 -1.87 -0.25 12.89
CA HIS A 410 -2.53 0.88 12.25
C HIS A 410 -3.80 1.32 12.99
N SER A 411 -4.65 0.38 13.38
CA SER A 411 -5.86 0.67 14.15
C SER A 411 -5.54 1.19 15.55
N LEU A 412 -4.57 0.57 16.25
CA LEU A 412 -4.14 0.98 17.57
C LEU A 412 -3.61 2.41 17.57
N LEU A 413 -2.90 2.78 16.51
CA LEU A 413 -2.32 4.10 16.32
C LEU A 413 -3.28 5.11 15.65
N GLY A 414 -4.50 4.73 15.29
CA GLY A 414 -5.47 5.59 14.60
C GLY A 414 -4.98 6.07 13.24
N LEU A 415 -4.18 5.26 12.55
CA LEU A 415 -3.69 5.55 11.21
C LEU A 415 -4.77 5.10 10.22
N LEU A 416 -5.46 6.06 9.60
CA LEU A 416 -6.50 5.82 8.60
C LEU A 416 -5.91 5.90 7.19
N GLY A 417 -6.08 4.85 6.39
CA GLY A 417 -5.72 4.80 4.97
C GLY A 417 -4.26 4.42 4.68
N ASP A 418 -4.00 4.10 3.40
CA ASP A 418 -2.70 3.65 2.87
C ASP A 418 -1.74 4.82 2.55
N SER A 419 -2.13 6.06 2.80
CA SER A 419 -1.31 7.24 2.53
C SER A 419 -0.48 7.62 3.76
N GLU A 420 0.82 7.81 3.56
CA GLU A 420 1.66 8.57 4.51
C GLU A 420 0.95 9.91 4.75
N PRO A 421 0.48 10.20 5.95
CA PRO A 421 -0.12 11.49 6.18
C PRO A 421 1.00 12.53 6.19
N ILE A 422 1.10 13.31 5.13
CA ILE A 422 1.69 14.65 5.20
C ILE A 422 0.71 15.52 6.00
N GLN A 423 0.32 15.06 7.18
CA GLN A 423 -0.52 15.85 8.06
C GLN A 423 0.30 16.32 9.24
N LYS A 424 0.27 17.66 9.36
CA LYS A 424 0.70 18.45 10.51
C LYS A 424 0.63 17.65 11.80
N ASP A 425 1.73 17.61 12.55
CA ASP A 425 1.85 17.09 13.91
C ASP A 425 0.76 17.66 14.83
N LYS A 426 -0.45 17.10 14.76
CA LYS A 426 -1.32 17.08 15.93
C LYS A 426 -0.58 16.16 16.90
N GLN A 427 -0.24 16.66 18.07
CA GLN A 427 0.35 15.87 19.16
C GLN A 427 -0.46 14.59 19.32
N LYS A 428 0.12 13.50 18.87
CA LYS A 428 -0.55 12.20 18.88
C LYS A 428 -0.53 11.72 20.31
N GLU A 429 -1.68 11.43 20.87
CA GLU A 429 -1.80 10.99 22.27
C GLU A 429 -0.94 9.75 22.54
N PRO A 430 -0.20 9.72 23.66
CA PRO A 430 0.55 8.52 24.06
C PRO A 430 -0.38 7.34 24.29
N LEU A 431 0.11 6.14 24.01
CA LEU A 431 -0.61 4.90 24.30
C LEU A 431 -0.77 4.71 25.82
N ASP A 432 -2.00 4.56 26.29
CA ASP A 432 -2.30 4.35 27.69
C ASP A 432 -2.21 2.87 28.06
N ALA A 433 -1.00 2.41 28.34
CA ALA A 433 -0.70 1.01 28.67
C ALA A 433 0.51 0.86 29.59
N ASP A 434 0.44 -0.17 30.41
CA ASP A 434 1.54 -0.62 31.26
C ASP A 434 2.34 -1.75 30.59
N LEU A 435 1.68 -2.54 29.73
CA LEU A 435 2.27 -3.59 28.92
C LEU A 435 1.75 -3.51 27.50
N ILE A 436 2.66 -3.50 26.52
CA ILE A 436 2.33 -3.59 25.09
C ILE A 436 3.04 -4.80 24.50
N ILE A 437 2.29 -5.66 23.84
CA ILE A 437 2.82 -6.82 23.13
C ILE A 437 2.53 -6.65 21.63
N VAL A 438 3.57 -6.73 20.82
CA VAL A 438 3.46 -6.65 19.35
C VAL A 438 3.93 -7.96 18.75
N ASP A 439 3.02 -8.70 18.14
CA ASP A 439 3.35 -9.95 17.43
C ASP A 439 3.64 -9.70 15.95
N GLU A 440 4.29 -10.66 15.27
CA GLU A 440 4.74 -10.58 13.87
C GLU A 440 5.58 -9.32 13.59
N SER A 441 6.45 -8.93 14.54
CA SER A 441 7.22 -7.68 14.48
C SER A 441 8.25 -7.64 13.34
N SER A 442 8.58 -8.76 12.70
CA SER A 442 9.39 -8.83 11.47
C SER A 442 8.78 -8.05 10.29
N MET A 443 7.47 -7.78 10.33
CA MET A 443 6.76 -7.02 9.31
C MET A 443 6.75 -5.50 9.54
N ILE A 444 7.31 -5.02 10.65
CA ILE A 444 7.34 -3.58 10.99
C ILE A 444 8.45 -2.90 10.19
N ASP A 445 8.08 -1.94 9.36
CA ASP A 445 9.00 -1.05 8.66
C ASP A 445 9.39 0.17 9.51
N MET A 446 10.30 1.00 9.02
CA MET A 446 10.82 2.16 9.76
C MET A 446 9.73 3.21 10.02
N TRP A 447 8.83 3.43 9.06
CA TRP A 447 7.74 4.39 9.23
C TRP A 447 6.78 3.97 10.36
N LEU A 448 6.34 2.71 10.33
CA LEU A 448 5.43 2.16 11.35
C LEU A 448 6.11 2.08 12.74
N ALA A 449 7.42 1.75 12.76
CA ALA A 449 8.22 1.77 13.99
C ALA A 449 8.25 3.17 14.61
N ARG A 450 8.51 4.22 13.81
CA ARG A 450 8.44 5.61 14.29
C ARG A 450 7.07 5.94 14.86
N GLN A 451 5.99 5.60 14.13
CA GLN A 451 4.62 5.86 14.58
C GLN A 451 4.31 5.16 15.91
N PHE A 452 4.82 3.95 16.10
CA PHE A 452 4.62 3.16 17.31
C PHE A 452 5.46 3.70 18.48
N PHE A 453 6.78 3.73 18.34
CA PHE A 453 7.67 4.11 19.44
C PHE A 453 7.46 5.54 19.93
N SER A 454 7.14 6.48 19.04
CA SER A 454 6.83 7.86 19.42
C SER A 454 5.66 8.00 20.40
N ARG A 455 4.77 7.01 20.46
CA ARG A 455 3.59 7.02 21.35
C ARG A 455 3.71 6.11 22.58
N VAL A 456 4.80 5.36 22.71
CA VAL A 456 5.05 4.56 23.90
C VAL A 456 5.40 5.47 25.07
N ARG A 457 4.68 5.35 26.19
CA ARG A 457 4.99 6.08 27.42
C ARG A 457 6.26 5.52 28.08
N MET A 458 6.99 6.39 28.76
CA MET A 458 8.11 5.97 29.57
C MET A 458 7.62 5.11 30.74
N GLY A 459 8.29 3.99 30.98
CA GLY A 459 7.89 3.01 31.98
C GLY A 459 6.92 1.92 31.48
N THR A 460 6.33 2.06 30.31
CA THR A 460 5.57 0.98 29.64
C THR A 460 6.51 -0.15 29.24
N ARG A 461 6.14 -1.40 29.57
CA ARG A 461 6.85 -2.59 29.08
C ARG A 461 6.43 -2.88 27.64
N VAL A 462 7.40 -3.07 26.74
CA VAL A 462 7.18 -3.42 25.35
C VAL A 462 7.82 -4.77 25.04
N ILE A 463 7.04 -5.67 24.49
CA ILE A 463 7.50 -6.97 24.02
C ILE A 463 7.26 -7.07 22.53
N LEU A 464 8.33 -7.23 21.77
CA LEU A 464 8.27 -7.48 20.33
C LEU A 464 8.47 -8.97 20.09
N THR A 465 7.54 -9.59 19.35
CA THR A 465 7.68 -11.00 18.98
C THR A 465 7.60 -11.19 17.48
N GLY A 466 8.35 -12.16 16.97
CA GLY A 466 8.40 -12.41 15.55
C GLY A 466 9.36 -13.55 15.18
N ASP A 467 9.58 -13.69 13.88
CA ASP A 467 10.55 -14.62 13.32
C ASP A 467 11.48 -13.84 12.39
N VAL A 468 12.74 -13.70 12.79
CA VAL A 468 13.75 -12.93 12.05
C VAL A 468 14.13 -13.56 10.71
N ASP A 469 13.84 -14.84 10.50
CA ASP A 469 14.16 -15.58 9.29
C ASP A 469 13.04 -15.59 8.25
N GLN A 470 11.85 -15.12 8.61
CA GLN A 470 10.76 -14.87 7.67
C GLN A 470 11.06 -13.67 6.76
N LEU A 471 10.12 -13.38 5.85
CA LEU A 471 10.21 -12.22 4.99
C LEU A 471 10.28 -10.93 5.81
N GLN A 472 11.15 -10.03 5.38
CA GLN A 472 11.27 -8.68 5.91
C GLN A 472 9.99 -7.85 5.63
N SER A 473 9.85 -6.72 6.30
CA SER A 473 8.78 -5.74 6.03
C SER A 473 8.71 -5.36 4.55
N VAL A 474 7.53 -5.08 4.04
CA VAL A 474 7.35 -4.58 2.66
C VAL A 474 7.94 -3.17 2.54
N GLY A 475 7.74 -2.32 3.55
CA GLY A 475 8.34 -0.99 3.62
C GLY A 475 9.83 -1.03 3.96
N ALA A 476 10.48 0.13 3.86
CA ALA A 476 11.93 0.26 4.03
C ALA A 476 12.37 0.13 5.49
N GLY A 477 13.60 -0.31 5.66
CA GLY A 477 14.22 -0.64 6.94
C GLY A 477 14.03 -2.11 7.32
N ASP A 478 14.82 -2.58 8.28
CA ASP A 478 14.75 -3.94 8.84
C ASP A 478 14.77 -3.85 10.37
N VAL A 479 13.74 -3.20 10.91
CA VAL A 479 13.70 -2.79 12.33
C VAL A 479 13.92 -3.97 13.26
N PHE A 480 13.17 -5.06 13.08
CA PHE A 480 13.23 -6.20 14.01
C PHE A 480 14.61 -6.86 14.03
N ARG A 481 15.22 -7.07 12.86
CA ARG A 481 16.57 -7.62 12.74
C ARG A 481 17.62 -6.68 13.31
N GLU A 482 17.55 -5.39 12.99
CA GLU A 482 18.49 -4.38 13.51
C GLU A 482 18.46 -4.26 15.04
N LEU A 483 17.26 -4.36 15.64
CA LEU A 483 17.13 -4.39 17.09
C LEU A 483 17.80 -5.62 17.73
N ILE A 484 17.66 -6.79 17.08
CA ILE A 484 18.32 -8.03 17.51
C ILE A 484 19.83 -7.92 17.35
N ASP A 485 20.29 -7.53 16.15
CA ASP A 485 21.71 -7.46 15.79
C ASP A 485 22.46 -6.38 16.56
N SER A 486 21.78 -5.35 17.06
CA SER A 486 22.37 -4.29 17.90
C SER A 486 22.98 -4.84 19.20
N GLY A 487 22.49 -5.94 19.72
CA GLY A 487 22.90 -6.50 21.00
C GLY A 487 22.55 -5.64 22.23
N LEU A 488 21.80 -4.53 22.04
CA LEU A 488 21.45 -3.57 23.09
C LEU A 488 20.15 -3.92 23.82
N ILE A 489 19.32 -4.76 23.22
CA ILE A 489 18.01 -5.14 23.71
C ILE A 489 18.08 -6.61 24.11
N PRO A 490 17.50 -7.00 25.28
CA PRO A 490 17.40 -8.40 25.67
C PRO A 490 16.59 -9.21 24.67
N VAL A 491 17.17 -10.30 24.15
CA VAL A 491 16.58 -11.20 23.16
C VAL A 491 16.54 -12.62 23.69
N THR A 492 15.38 -13.26 23.60
CA THR A 492 15.27 -14.72 23.81
C THR A 492 14.93 -15.41 22.48
N VAL A 493 15.76 -16.35 22.07
CA VAL A 493 15.58 -17.17 20.88
C VAL A 493 14.93 -18.50 21.28
N LEU A 494 13.71 -18.74 20.81
CA LEU A 494 12.99 -20.01 21.00
C LEU A 494 13.37 -20.96 19.85
N ASN A 495 14.04 -22.04 20.17
CA ASN A 495 14.62 -23.00 19.21
C ASN A 495 13.98 -24.40 19.26
N GLU A 496 13.10 -24.66 20.23
CA GLU A 496 12.38 -25.93 20.35
C GLU A 496 11.04 -25.85 19.62
N ILE A 497 10.76 -26.81 18.73
CA ILE A 497 9.52 -26.82 17.94
C ILE A 497 8.51 -27.77 18.59
N PHE A 498 7.35 -27.28 18.97
CA PHE A 498 6.29 -28.01 19.67
C PHE A 498 5.06 -28.31 18.80
N ARG A 499 4.87 -27.55 17.72
CA ARG A 499 3.65 -27.56 16.91
C ARG A 499 3.48 -28.79 16.04
N GLN A 500 4.57 -29.29 15.51
CA GLN A 500 4.56 -30.42 14.60
C GLN A 500 4.84 -31.71 15.34
N LYS A 501 4.24 -32.83 14.88
CA LYS A 501 4.53 -34.16 15.45
C LYS A 501 6.05 -34.36 15.53
N LYS A 502 6.54 -34.99 16.59
CA LYS A 502 7.95 -35.38 16.67
C LYS A 502 8.33 -36.11 15.38
N GLY A 503 9.29 -35.55 14.61
CA GLY A 503 9.72 -36.10 13.32
C GLY A 503 9.14 -35.42 12.09
N SER A 504 8.40 -34.28 12.20
CA SER A 504 7.91 -33.54 11.03
C SER A 504 9.04 -33.07 10.12
N LEU A 505 8.93 -33.41 8.84
CA LEU A 505 9.87 -32.99 7.80
C LEU A 505 9.71 -31.51 7.43
N ILE A 506 8.54 -30.91 7.67
CA ILE A 506 8.35 -29.46 7.46
C ILE A 506 9.31 -28.70 8.37
N ALA A 507 9.31 -29.00 9.68
CA ALA A 507 10.20 -28.35 10.63
C ALA A 507 11.68 -28.63 10.37
N TYR A 508 11.99 -29.89 10.08
CA TYR A 508 13.34 -30.30 9.74
C TYR A 508 13.86 -29.54 8.51
N ASN A 509 13.12 -29.55 7.43
CA ASN A 509 13.50 -28.88 6.18
C ASN A 509 13.53 -27.36 6.32
N ALA A 510 12.60 -26.76 7.08
CA ALA A 510 12.63 -25.32 7.37
C ALA A 510 13.95 -24.90 8.04
N LYS A 511 14.41 -25.66 9.04
CA LYS A 511 15.69 -25.42 9.69
C LYS A 511 16.86 -25.57 8.68
N ARG A 512 16.88 -26.65 7.89
CA ARG A 512 17.91 -26.89 6.88
C ARG A 512 17.97 -25.76 5.84
N ILE A 513 16.81 -25.32 5.36
CA ILE A 513 16.72 -24.19 4.41
C ILE A 513 17.31 -22.93 5.04
N ASN A 514 16.99 -22.64 6.28
CA ASN A 514 17.52 -21.48 7.00
C ASN A 514 19.06 -21.51 7.12
N GLU A 515 19.60 -22.68 7.36
CA GLU A 515 21.04 -22.95 7.45
C GLU A 515 21.74 -23.02 6.06
N ALA A 516 21.02 -22.70 4.96
CA ALA A 516 21.51 -22.86 3.58
C ALA A 516 21.87 -24.30 3.20
N ASN A 517 21.31 -25.27 3.86
CA ASN A 517 21.56 -26.66 3.61
C ASN A 517 20.55 -27.22 2.60
N ILE A 518 21.06 -27.79 1.51
CA ILE A 518 20.27 -28.31 0.38
C ILE A 518 19.83 -29.78 0.55
N ASP A 519 20.33 -30.43 1.60
CA ASP A 519 20.02 -31.83 1.87
C ASP A 519 18.69 -31.94 2.62
N LEU A 520 17.59 -31.93 1.86
CA LEU A 520 16.22 -31.99 2.36
C LEU A 520 15.70 -33.41 2.38
N GLN A 521 14.84 -33.72 3.34
CA GLN A 521 14.14 -34.99 3.45
C GLN A 521 12.73 -34.88 2.89
N TYR A 522 12.24 -35.92 2.25
CA TYR A 522 10.94 -36.01 1.63
C TYR A 522 10.12 -37.17 2.22
N GLY A 523 8.83 -36.96 2.42
CA GLY A 523 7.88 -37.90 3.02
C GLY A 523 6.45 -37.41 2.90
N GLU A 524 5.56 -37.89 3.76
CA GLU A 524 4.12 -37.61 3.67
C GLU A 524 3.81 -36.12 3.87
N ASP A 525 4.48 -35.46 4.81
CA ASP A 525 4.24 -34.05 5.15
C ASP A 525 5.09 -33.05 4.32
N PHE A 526 6.07 -33.55 3.52
CA PHE A 526 6.90 -32.72 2.67
C PHE A 526 7.19 -33.42 1.32
N GLN A 527 6.36 -33.14 0.30
CA GLN A 527 6.39 -33.85 -0.98
C GLN A 527 6.86 -32.91 -2.10
N PHE A 528 8.00 -33.21 -2.73
CA PHE A 528 8.45 -32.44 -3.89
C PHE A 528 8.00 -33.08 -5.20
N VAL A 529 7.11 -32.38 -5.94
CA VAL A 529 6.61 -32.79 -7.25
C VAL A 529 7.45 -32.14 -8.34
N LYS A 530 8.11 -32.96 -9.16
CA LYS A 530 8.99 -32.48 -10.24
C LYS A 530 8.18 -32.09 -11.47
N CYS A 531 8.53 -30.97 -12.10
CA CYS A 531 8.07 -30.57 -13.44
C CYS A 531 9.23 -30.08 -14.30
N GLN A 532 9.01 -29.98 -15.62
CA GLN A 532 10.02 -29.52 -16.56
C GLN A 532 9.79 -28.06 -16.99
N THR A 533 8.55 -27.70 -17.29
CA THR A 533 8.17 -26.37 -17.78
C THR A 533 7.29 -25.62 -16.76
N GLN A 534 6.97 -24.36 -17.06
CA GLN A 534 6.06 -23.56 -16.23
C GLN A 534 4.61 -24.01 -16.45
N GLU A 535 4.28 -24.39 -17.66
CA GLU A 535 2.98 -24.91 -18.05
C GLU A 535 2.70 -26.23 -17.31
N ASP A 536 3.66 -27.19 -17.36
CA ASP A 536 3.56 -28.43 -16.57
C ASP A 536 3.36 -28.16 -15.08
N ALA A 537 4.02 -27.13 -14.55
CA ALA A 537 3.87 -26.76 -13.15
C ALA A 537 2.47 -26.26 -12.84
N ALA A 538 1.90 -25.40 -13.70
CA ALA A 538 0.56 -24.87 -13.51
C ALA A 538 -0.49 -25.98 -13.55
N ASP A 539 -0.40 -26.91 -14.53
CA ASP A 539 -1.31 -28.03 -14.67
C ASP A 539 -1.22 -29.00 -13.48
N LEU A 540 0.01 -29.30 -13.02
CA LEU A 540 0.23 -30.11 -11.84
C LEU A 540 -0.33 -29.47 -10.58
N ILE A 541 -0.10 -28.16 -10.39
CA ILE A 541 -0.64 -27.40 -9.24
C ILE A 541 -2.15 -27.43 -9.25
N CYS A 542 -2.80 -27.19 -10.38
CA CYS A 542 -4.26 -27.24 -10.51
C CYS A 542 -4.81 -28.61 -10.14
N ARG A 543 -4.20 -29.69 -10.65
CA ARG A 543 -4.59 -31.08 -10.35
C ARG A 543 -4.43 -31.39 -8.87
N ILE A 544 -3.23 -31.14 -8.31
CA ILE A 544 -2.93 -31.39 -6.89
C ILE A 544 -3.87 -30.57 -6.00
N PHE A 545 -4.14 -29.30 -6.35
CA PHE A 545 -5.09 -28.48 -5.60
C PHE A 545 -6.49 -29.13 -5.58
N CYS A 546 -7.01 -29.53 -6.72
CA CYS A 546 -8.32 -30.19 -6.79
C CYS A 546 -8.35 -31.52 -5.99
N GLU A 547 -7.29 -32.33 -6.07
CA GLU A 547 -7.16 -33.58 -5.29
C GLU A 547 -7.17 -33.29 -3.78
N GLN A 548 -6.36 -32.31 -3.34
CA GLN A 548 -6.28 -31.95 -1.93
C GLN A 548 -7.57 -31.31 -1.41
N VAL A 549 -8.23 -30.49 -2.23
CA VAL A 549 -9.54 -29.90 -1.89
C VAL A 549 -10.62 -30.98 -1.77
N ALA A 550 -10.62 -31.99 -2.65
CA ALA A 550 -11.57 -33.10 -2.57
C ALA A 550 -11.39 -33.94 -1.29
N LEU A 551 -10.16 -34.07 -0.79
CA LEU A 551 -9.83 -34.85 0.40
C LEU A 551 -10.03 -34.07 1.71
N HIS A 552 -9.69 -32.80 1.71
CA HIS A 552 -9.55 -32.01 2.96
C HIS A 552 -10.48 -30.80 3.06
N GLY A 553 -11.09 -30.38 1.96
CA GLY A 553 -11.89 -29.16 1.89
C GLY A 553 -11.08 -27.93 1.44
N ILE A 554 -11.77 -26.98 0.81
CA ILE A 554 -11.17 -25.79 0.19
C ILE A 554 -10.57 -24.81 1.21
N GLU A 555 -11.05 -24.86 2.45
CA GLU A 555 -10.58 -24.00 3.54
C GLU A 555 -9.16 -24.36 3.96
N LYS A 556 -8.76 -25.63 3.83
CA LYS A 556 -7.49 -26.16 4.33
C LYS A 556 -6.35 -26.03 3.35
N VAL A 557 -6.64 -25.86 2.05
CA VAL A 557 -5.65 -25.85 0.98
C VAL A 557 -5.39 -24.44 0.47
N GLN A 558 -4.11 -24.08 0.36
CA GLN A 558 -3.70 -22.77 -0.15
C GLN A 558 -2.50 -22.89 -1.09
N ILE A 559 -2.56 -22.18 -2.22
CA ILE A 559 -1.40 -22.01 -3.10
C ILE A 559 -0.68 -20.72 -2.75
N LEU A 560 0.64 -20.78 -2.59
CA LEU A 560 1.51 -19.64 -2.32
C LEU A 560 2.50 -19.45 -3.45
N SER A 561 2.25 -18.51 -4.36
CA SER A 561 3.15 -18.23 -5.49
C SER A 561 4.05 -17.02 -5.19
N PRO A 562 5.32 -17.03 -5.63
CA PRO A 562 6.20 -15.86 -5.52
C PRO A 562 5.82 -14.73 -6.49
N PHE A 563 5.09 -15.01 -7.58
CA PHE A 563 4.70 -14.04 -8.61
C PHE A 563 3.20 -13.79 -8.65
N ARG A 564 2.82 -12.51 -8.86
CA ARG A 564 1.42 -12.09 -8.96
C ARG A 564 0.84 -12.36 -10.36
N SER A 565 1.46 -11.82 -11.40
CA SER A 565 0.89 -11.75 -12.75
C SER A 565 1.73 -12.39 -13.85
N GLU A 566 3.03 -12.63 -13.64
CA GLU A 566 3.92 -13.13 -14.69
C GLU A 566 3.97 -14.67 -14.74
N GLY A 567 3.63 -15.23 -15.88
CA GLY A 567 3.73 -16.65 -16.20
C GLY A 567 2.56 -17.51 -15.74
N PRO A 568 2.45 -18.76 -16.24
CA PRO A 568 1.31 -19.65 -16.00
C PRO A 568 1.10 -20.04 -14.53
N ALA A 569 2.17 -20.12 -13.75
CA ALA A 569 2.12 -20.42 -12.31
C ALA A 569 2.05 -19.15 -11.43
N SER A 570 1.63 -18.02 -11.98
CA SER A 570 1.36 -16.79 -11.24
C SER A 570 0.02 -16.87 -10.48
N VAL A 571 -0.16 -16.01 -9.48
CA VAL A 571 -1.38 -15.95 -8.69
C VAL A 571 -2.62 -15.71 -9.56
N GLU A 572 -2.55 -14.77 -10.50
CA GLU A 572 -3.69 -14.41 -11.36
C GLU A 572 -4.10 -15.56 -12.29
N GLN A 573 -3.12 -16.22 -12.93
CA GLN A 573 -3.38 -17.34 -13.84
C GLN A 573 -3.89 -18.57 -13.09
N LEU A 574 -3.27 -18.91 -11.95
CA LEU A 574 -3.72 -20.04 -11.12
C LEU A 574 -5.12 -19.79 -10.55
N ASN A 575 -5.45 -18.59 -10.10
CA ASN A 575 -6.79 -18.27 -9.63
C ASN A 575 -7.83 -18.43 -10.74
N ALA A 576 -7.54 -17.98 -11.95
CA ALA A 576 -8.44 -18.11 -13.09
C ALA A 576 -8.66 -19.59 -13.46
N ALA A 577 -7.58 -20.38 -13.57
CA ALA A 577 -7.66 -21.79 -13.93
C ALA A 577 -8.37 -22.63 -12.86
N ILE A 578 -8.00 -22.45 -11.59
CA ILE A 578 -8.57 -23.22 -10.47
C ILE A 578 -10.04 -22.90 -10.28
N ARG A 579 -10.44 -21.65 -10.42
CA ARG A 579 -11.84 -21.25 -10.32
C ARG A 579 -12.72 -22.08 -11.25
N GLU A 580 -12.33 -22.24 -12.52
CA GLU A 580 -13.12 -23.02 -13.49
C GLU A 580 -13.16 -24.51 -13.15
N LEU A 581 -12.17 -25.03 -12.39
CA LEU A 581 -12.13 -26.44 -11.97
C LEU A 581 -12.98 -26.69 -10.71
N VAL A 582 -12.91 -25.79 -9.71
CA VAL A 582 -13.56 -26.01 -8.40
C VAL A 582 -14.91 -25.30 -8.28
N ASN A 583 -15.14 -24.26 -9.05
CA ASN A 583 -16.38 -23.48 -9.08
C ASN A 583 -16.73 -23.11 -10.53
N PRO A 584 -17.04 -24.09 -11.42
CA PRO A 584 -17.34 -23.83 -12.82
C PRO A 584 -18.59 -22.96 -12.99
N ALA A 585 -18.68 -22.25 -14.12
CA ALA A 585 -19.86 -21.45 -14.45
C ALA A 585 -21.12 -22.36 -14.50
N ARG A 586 -22.24 -21.85 -13.94
CA ARG A 586 -23.54 -22.50 -13.96
C ARG A 586 -24.55 -21.54 -14.57
N ASP A 587 -25.45 -22.03 -15.39
CA ASP A 587 -26.48 -21.21 -16.07
C ASP A 587 -27.37 -20.42 -15.09
N GLU A 588 -27.48 -20.90 -13.85
CA GLU A 588 -28.31 -20.28 -12.80
C GLU A 588 -27.66 -19.04 -12.15
N PHE A 589 -26.35 -18.86 -12.28
CA PHE A 589 -25.61 -17.78 -11.61
C PHE A 589 -24.68 -17.07 -12.59
N ALA A 590 -25.09 -15.89 -13.03
CA ALA A 590 -24.22 -15.04 -13.87
C ALA A 590 -23.02 -14.50 -13.08
N ASP A 591 -21.85 -14.45 -13.73
CA ASP A 591 -20.66 -13.84 -13.17
C ASP A 591 -20.88 -12.34 -12.94
N LEU A 592 -20.56 -11.87 -11.75
CA LEU A 592 -20.57 -10.45 -11.41
C LEU A 592 -19.26 -9.81 -11.84
N LYS A 593 -19.32 -8.89 -12.80
CA LYS A 593 -18.15 -8.12 -13.24
C LYS A 593 -17.92 -6.89 -12.35
N VAL A 594 -16.72 -6.78 -11.78
CA VAL A 594 -16.28 -5.63 -10.98
C VAL A 594 -14.91 -5.19 -11.48
N GLY A 595 -14.86 -4.08 -12.19
CA GLY A 595 -13.64 -3.65 -12.89
C GLY A 595 -13.16 -4.69 -13.91
N SER A 596 -11.95 -5.20 -13.73
CA SER A 596 -11.36 -6.28 -14.54
C SER A 596 -11.63 -7.68 -13.99
N HIS A 597 -12.23 -7.81 -12.81
CA HIS A 597 -12.43 -9.08 -12.11
C HIS A 597 -13.86 -9.59 -12.30
N TYR A 598 -13.99 -10.91 -12.29
CA TYR A 598 -15.27 -11.61 -12.34
C TYR A 598 -15.41 -12.47 -11.09
N PHE A 599 -16.56 -12.40 -10.43
CA PHE A 599 -16.88 -13.15 -9.23
C PHE A 599 -18.17 -13.95 -9.40
N ARG A 600 -18.27 -15.11 -8.73
CA ARG A 600 -19.48 -15.93 -8.66
C ARG A 600 -19.71 -16.46 -7.25
N VAL A 601 -20.93 -16.89 -6.97
CA VAL A 601 -21.27 -17.55 -5.69
C VAL A 601 -20.39 -18.81 -5.54
N GLY A 602 -19.82 -19.00 -4.36
CA GLY A 602 -18.87 -20.07 -4.04
C GLY A 602 -17.40 -19.69 -4.20
N ASP A 603 -17.06 -18.55 -4.82
CA ASP A 603 -15.67 -18.14 -4.98
C ASP A 603 -14.99 -17.88 -3.63
N LYS A 604 -13.76 -18.38 -3.53
CA LYS A 604 -12.82 -18.04 -2.45
C LYS A 604 -12.17 -16.70 -2.76
N VAL A 605 -12.39 -15.71 -1.89
CA VAL A 605 -11.96 -14.32 -2.11
C VAL A 605 -11.13 -13.78 -0.96
N MET A 606 -10.37 -12.73 -1.20
CA MET A 606 -9.56 -12.06 -0.19
C MET A 606 -9.78 -10.55 -0.25
N GLN A 607 -9.95 -9.95 0.91
CA GLN A 607 -9.96 -8.50 1.09
C GLN A 607 -8.56 -7.92 0.85
N THR A 608 -8.46 -6.83 0.05
CA THR A 608 -7.17 -6.20 -0.30
C THR A 608 -6.93 -4.87 0.41
N LYS A 609 -7.96 -4.29 1.02
CA LYS A 609 -7.87 -3.06 1.84
C LYS A 609 -8.61 -3.24 3.16
N ASN A 610 -8.12 -2.58 4.21
CA ASN A 610 -8.83 -2.54 5.49
C ASN A 610 -10.14 -1.73 5.35
N ASN A 611 -11.24 -2.29 5.88
CA ASN A 611 -12.48 -1.57 6.08
C ASN A 611 -13.13 -1.99 7.42
N ALA A 612 -14.31 -1.46 7.73
CA ALA A 612 -15.02 -1.80 8.95
C ALA A 612 -15.46 -3.28 9.04
N LYS A 613 -15.56 -3.98 7.89
CA LYS A 613 -16.10 -5.34 7.75
C LYS A 613 -15.00 -6.40 7.80
N ALA A 614 -13.85 -6.11 7.16
CA ALA A 614 -12.74 -7.04 7.07
C ALA A 614 -11.39 -6.32 6.95
N SER A 615 -10.33 -7.02 7.34
CA SER A 615 -8.97 -6.53 7.24
C SER A 615 -8.31 -6.99 5.93
N ASN A 616 -7.30 -6.25 5.50
CA ASN A 616 -6.45 -6.66 4.38
C ASN A 616 -5.87 -8.07 4.63
N GLY A 617 -6.02 -8.95 3.66
CA GLY A 617 -5.61 -10.35 3.73
C GLY A 617 -6.68 -11.31 4.24
N ASP A 618 -7.85 -10.84 4.73
CA ASP A 618 -8.94 -11.75 5.14
C ASP A 618 -9.45 -12.57 3.97
N ILE A 619 -9.51 -13.88 4.15
CA ILE A 619 -10.11 -14.80 3.18
C ILE A 619 -11.56 -15.09 3.61
N GLY A 620 -12.44 -15.07 2.61
CA GLY A 620 -13.84 -15.41 2.76
C GLY A 620 -14.37 -16.14 1.54
N TYR A 621 -15.66 -16.50 1.59
CA TYR A 621 -16.36 -17.19 0.54
C TYR A 621 -17.63 -16.40 0.16
N ILE A 622 -17.85 -16.20 -1.12
CA ILE A 622 -19.07 -15.56 -1.60
C ILE A 622 -20.23 -16.54 -1.41
N ARG A 623 -21.17 -16.22 -0.52
CA ARG A 623 -22.34 -17.08 -0.21
C ARG A 623 -23.57 -16.72 -1.00
N LYS A 624 -23.74 -15.42 -1.29
CA LYS A 624 -24.92 -14.94 -2.01
C LYS A 624 -24.60 -13.68 -2.81
N MET A 625 -25.23 -13.55 -3.96
CA MET A 625 -25.27 -12.33 -4.75
C MET A 625 -26.74 -12.00 -5.05
N GLY A 626 -27.12 -10.74 -4.91
CA GLY A 626 -28.51 -10.33 -5.13
C GLY A 626 -28.69 -8.84 -5.01
N ARG A 627 -29.94 -8.38 -5.12
CA ARG A 627 -30.28 -6.97 -4.95
C ARG A 627 -30.95 -6.75 -3.60
N ASN A 628 -30.57 -5.67 -2.93
CA ASN A 628 -31.20 -5.24 -1.68
C ASN A 628 -32.56 -4.55 -1.94
N ALA A 629 -33.25 -4.14 -0.89
CA ALA A 629 -34.54 -3.45 -0.98
C ALA A 629 -34.48 -2.13 -1.77
N LYS A 630 -33.30 -1.54 -1.95
CA LYS A 630 -33.05 -0.33 -2.76
C LYS A 630 -32.65 -0.66 -4.21
N ASN A 631 -32.78 -1.94 -4.63
CA ASN A 631 -32.40 -2.44 -5.95
C ASN A 631 -30.88 -2.32 -6.27
N GLU A 632 -30.01 -2.14 -5.25
CA GLU A 632 -28.56 -2.10 -5.39
C GLU A 632 -28.00 -3.53 -5.30
N MET A 633 -26.98 -3.83 -6.12
CA MET A 633 -26.30 -5.13 -6.07
C MET A 633 -25.51 -5.27 -4.76
N VAL A 634 -25.75 -6.36 -4.06
CA VAL A 634 -25.08 -6.70 -2.79
C VAL A 634 -24.52 -8.12 -2.87
N VAL A 635 -23.29 -8.29 -2.39
CA VAL A 635 -22.59 -9.56 -2.30
C VAL A 635 -22.39 -9.90 -0.83
N THR A 636 -22.90 -11.07 -0.41
CA THR A 636 -22.71 -11.57 0.96
C THR A 636 -21.49 -12.47 0.99
N ILE A 637 -20.50 -12.11 1.83
CA ILE A 637 -19.25 -12.84 2.01
C ILE A 637 -19.17 -13.35 3.45
N GLU A 638 -18.87 -14.63 3.60
CA GLU A 638 -18.59 -15.26 4.87
C GLU A 638 -17.07 -15.39 5.05
N PHE A 639 -16.54 -14.76 6.08
CA PHE A 639 -15.15 -14.84 6.49
C PHE A 639 -14.95 -15.86 7.61
N SER A 640 -13.70 -16.21 7.91
CA SER A 640 -13.35 -17.11 9.01
C SER A 640 -13.98 -16.65 10.34
N GLY A 641 -14.46 -17.60 11.14
CA GLY A 641 -15.12 -17.33 12.44
C GLY A 641 -16.57 -16.87 12.28
N ASP A 642 -17.29 -17.41 11.30
CA ASP A 642 -18.73 -17.22 11.04
C ASP A 642 -19.14 -15.73 10.87
N ARG A 643 -18.20 -14.90 10.47
CA ARG A 643 -18.44 -13.47 10.21
C ARG A 643 -19.02 -13.29 8.82
N ILE A 644 -20.27 -12.85 8.76
CA ILE A 644 -20.94 -12.53 7.51
C ILE A 644 -20.94 -11.02 7.29
N ALA A 645 -20.57 -10.58 6.10
CA ALA A 645 -20.59 -9.18 5.73
C ALA A 645 -21.16 -8.98 4.32
N GLU A 646 -21.91 -7.90 4.15
CA GLU A 646 -22.50 -7.49 2.87
C GLU A 646 -21.66 -6.39 2.23
N TYR A 647 -21.36 -6.54 0.94
CA TYR A 647 -20.51 -5.66 0.14
C TYR A 647 -21.29 -5.07 -1.02
N GLY A 648 -21.23 -3.74 -1.17
CA GLY A 648 -21.69 -3.05 -2.38
C GLY A 648 -20.64 -3.15 -3.50
N MET A 649 -21.02 -2.66 -4.70
CA MET A 649 -20.17 -2.74 -5.90
C MET A 649 -18.83 -2.02 -5.76
N GLU A 650 -18.79 -0.87 -5.10
CA GLU A 650 -17.54 -0.13 -4.83
C GLU A 650 -16.59 -0.94 -3.92
N GLU A 651 -17.14 -1.50 -2.84
CA GLU A 651 -16.38 -2.28 -1.88
C GLU A 651 -15.84 -3.59 -2.49
N MET A 652 -16.58 -4.18 -3.44
CA MET A 652 -16.14 -5.36 -4.19
C MET A 652 -14.92 -5.07 -5.07
N GLY A 653 -14.65 -3.81 -5.41
CA GLY A 653 -13.40 -3.38 -6.06
C GLY A 653 -12.13 -3.65 -5.22
N HIS A 654 -12.30 -3.94 -3.94
CA HIS A 654 -11.22 -4.32 -3.01
C HIS A 654 -11.18 -5.83 -2.71
N MET A 655 -11.82 -6.66 -3.55
CA MET A 655 -11.78 -8.12 -3.48
C MET A 655 -10.97 -8.70 -4.63
N GLU A 656 -10.23 -9.77 -4.34
CA GLU A 656 -9.52 -10.60 -5.33
C GLU A 656 -9.84 -12.08 -5.07
N LEU A 657 -9.73 -12.91 -6.12
CA LEU A 657 -9.80 -14.37 -5.94
C LEU A 657 -8.61 -14.85 -5.08
N ALA A 658 -8.80 -15.87 -4.27
CA ALA A 658 -7.84 -16.29 -3.25
C ALA A 658 -7.57 -17.80 -3.18
N TYR A 659 -7.79 -18.55 -4.24
CA TYR A 659 -7.30 -19.95 -4.33
C TYR A 659 -5.77 -20.01 -4.31
N ALA A 660 -5.13 -19.04 -4.98
CA ALA A 660 -3.71 -18.74 -4.90
C ALA A 660 -3.51 -17.31 -4.38
N THR A 661 -2.46 -17.11 -3.56
CA THR A 661 -2.04 -15.79 -3.07
C THR A 661 -0.51 -15.66 -3.14
N THR A 662 0.02 -14.44 -3.04
CA THR A 662 1.47 -14.29 -2.93
C THR A 662 1.96 -14.69 -1.54
N VAL A 663 3.21 -15.15 -1.45
CA VAL A 663 3.84 -15.48 -0.16
C VAL A 663 3.81 -14.29 0.80
N HIS A 664 3.99 -13.06 0.28
CA HIS A 664 3.89 -11.83 1.10
C HIS A 664 2.50 -11.62 1.70
N LYS A 665 1.43 -11.83 0.92
CA LYS A 665 0.04 -11.71 1.41
C LYS A 665 -0.35 -12.83 2.37
N ALA A 666 0.38 -13.94 2.40
CA ALA A 666 0.18 -15.04 3.32
C ALA A 666 0.88 -14.86 4.68
N MET A 667 1.67 -13.78 4.86
CA MET A 667 2.33 -13.50 6.14
C MET A 667 1.29 -13.32 7.26
N GLY A 668 1.58 -13.84 8.45
CA GLY A 668 0.63 -13.88 9.57
C GLY A 668 -0.50 -14.90 9.42
N SER A 669 -0.55 -15.66 8.30
CA SER A 669 -1.55 -16.71 8.06
C SER A 669 -0.95 -18.09 8.20
N GLU A 670 -1.80 -19.11 8.39
CA GLU A 670 -1.43 -20.52 8.41
C GLU A 670 -2.51 -21.33 7.72
N PHE A 671 -2.08 -22.40 7.05
CA PHE A 671 -2.92 -23.29 6.27
C PHE A 671 -2.55 -24.74 6.61
N ASP A 672 -3.49 -25.65 6.51
CA ASP A 672 -3.16 -27.06 6.78
C ASP A 672 -2.26 -27.59 5.67
N ILE A 673 -2.58 -27.31 4.41
CA ILE A 673 -1.84 -27.74 3.23
C ILE A 673 -1.40 -26.53 2.39
N VAL A 674 -0.11 -26.46 2.07
CA VAL A 674 0.48 -25.42 1.22
C VAL A 674 1.07 -26.04 -0.04
N ILE A 675 0.66 -25.51 -1.19
CA ILE A 675 1.24 -25.85 -2.51
C ILE A 675 2.05 -24.64 -2.99
N MET A 676 3.28 -24.85 -3.44
CA MET A 676 4.17 -23.76 -3.85
C MET A 676 4.86 -24.03 -5.18
N PRO A 677 4.70 -23.18 -6.22
CA PRO A 677 5.50 -23.26 -7.44
C PRO A 677 6.96 -22.84 -7.17
N ILE A 678 7.92 -23.68 -7.60
CA ILE A 678 9.37 -23.42 -7.48
C ILE A 678 10.02 -23.57 -8.85
N LEU A 679 10.11 -22.47 -9.60
CA LEU A 679 10.53 -22.45 -11.00
C LEU A 679 11.75 -21.57 -11.22
N ARG A 680 12.61 -21.93 -12.18
CA ARG A 680 13.78 -21.11 -12.55
C ARG A 680 13.40 -19.74 -13.08
N SER A 681 12.26 -19.62 -13.77
CA SER A 681 11.71 -18.32 -14.20
C SER A 681 11.40 -17.38 -13.03
N HIS A 682 11.17 -17.93 -11.86
CA HIS A 682 10.94 -17.16 -10.64
C HIS A 682 12.22 -16.67 -9.94
N TYR A 683 13.41 -16.80 -10.58
CA TYR A 683 14.73 -16.58 -9.96
C TYR A 683 14.91 -15.20 -9.33
N ILE A 684 14.25 -14.17 -9.88
CA ILE A 684 14.31 -12.79 -9.35
C ILE A 684 13.77 -12.75 -7.93
N MET A 685 12.60 -13.32 -7.71
CA MET A 685 11.90 -13.32 -6.43
C MET A 685 12.29 -14.47 -5.52
N LEU A 686 12.63 -15.65 -6.11
CA LEU A 686 12.98 -16.81 -5.32
C LEU A 686 14.30 -16.60 -4.55
N ASN A 687 14.19 -16.65 -3.24
CA ASN A 687 15.28 -16.63 -2.29
C ASN A 687 14.93 -17.50 -1.08
N ARG A 688 15.89 -17.68 -0.18
CA ARG A 688 15.75 -18.50 1.02
C ARG A 688 14.56 -18.13 1.89
N ASN A 689 14.39 -16.84 2.17
CA ASN A 689 13.32 -16.35 3.06
C ASN A 689 11.92 -16.55 2.46
N ILE A 690 11.75 -16.42 1.13
CA ILE A 690 10.48 -16.72 0.45
C ILE A 690 10.12 -18.20 0.59
N VAL A 691 11.08 -19.09 0.31
CA VAL A 691 10.85 -20.54 0.44
C VAL A 691 10.58 -20.89 1.91
N TYR A 692 11.40 -20.40 2.83
CA TYR A 692 11.23 -20.60 4.27
C TYR A 692 9.85 -20.10 4.76
N THR A 693 9.48 -18.87 4.40
CA THR A 693 8.19 -18.30 4.80
C THR A 693 7.04 -19.14 4.25
N ALA A 694 7.07 -19.53 2.97
CA ALA A 694 5.99 -20.30 2.37
C ALA A 694 5.80 -21.66 3.03
N ILE A 695 6.89 -22.44 3.23
CA ILE A 695 6.79 -23.78 3.83
C ILE A 695 6.36 -23.72 5.30
N THR A 696 6.78 -22.68 6.04
CA THR A 696 6.41 -22.51 7.44
C THR A 696 4.98 -22.04 7.64
N ARG A 697 4.25 -21.69 6.58
CA ARG A 697 2.80 -21.43 6.63
C ARG A 697 1.98 -22.72 6.74
N ALA A 698 2.55 -23.88 6.39
CA ALA A 698 1.85 -25.14 6.46
C ALA A 698 1.87 -25.72 7.88
N LYS A 699 0.73 -26.33 8.27
CA LYS A 699 0.61 -27.08 9.53
C LYS A 699 0.83 -28.57 9.35
N GLU A 700 0.27 -29.15 8.27
CA GLU A 700 0.20 -30.59 8.06
C GLU A 700 1.01 -31.04 6.85
N GLN A 701 0.94 -30.32 5.72
CA GLN A 701 1.61 -30.75 4.50
C GLN A 701 2.11 -29.58 3.64
N VAL A 702 3.28 -29.76 3.03
CA VAL A 702 3.86 -28.86 2.02
C VAL A 702 4.12 -29.65 0.73
N ILE A 703 3.67 -29.07 -0.38
CA ILE A 703 3.84 -29.66 -1.71
C ILE A 703 4.52 -28.63 -2.63
N PRO A 704 5.88 -28.54 -2.64
CA PRO A 704 6.58 -27.75 -3.62
C PRO A 704 6.49 -28.43 -5.00
N VAL A 705 6.04 -27.69 -6.01
CA VAL A 705 5.91 -28.16 -7.39
C VAL A 705 6.89 -27.41 -8.27
N GLY A 706 7.83 -28.12 -8.90
CA GLY A 706 8.78 -27.39 -9.73
C GLY A 706 10.09 -28.11 -10.04
N GLN A 707 11.15 -27.32 -10.15
CA GLN A 707 12.47 -27.75 -10.56
C GLN A 707 13.41 -27.81 -9.36
N LYS A 708 14.01 -28.98 -9.10
CA LYS A 708 14.95 -29.16 -7.98
C LYS A 708 16.13 -28.18 -8.03
N LYS A 709 16.60 -27.83 -9.24
CA LYS A 709 17.65 -26.81 -9.42
C LYS A 709 17.21 -25.43 -8.97
N ALA A 710 15.94 -25.07 -9.18
CA ALA A 710 15.38 -23.80 -8.71
C ALA A 710 15.26 -23.76 -7.17
N LEU A 711 14.88 -24.88 -6.55
CA LEU A 711 14.86 -25.00 -5.09
C LEU A 711 16.24 -24.83 -4.48
N ILE A 712 17.25 -25.54 -5.02
CA ILE A 712 18.65 -25.41 -4.56
C ILE A 712 19.14 -23.97 -4.72
N MET A 713 18.89 -23.35 -5.87
CA MET A 713 19.27 -21.97 -6.11
C MET A 713 18.62 -21.02 -5.09
N ALA A 714 17.33 -21.21 -4.80
CA ALA A 714 16.62 -20.39 -3.82
C ALA A 714 17.18 -20.55 -2.41
N ILE A 715 17.52 -21.78 -1.99
CA ILE A 715 18.11 -22.06 -0.66
C ILE A 715 19.49 -21.39 -0.53
N LEU A 716 20.32 -21.46 -1.55
CA LEU A 716 21.67 -20.87 -1.54
C LEU A 716 21.65 -19.34 -1.68
N LYS A 717 20.62 -18.78 -2.35
CA LYS A 717 20.46 -17.35 -2.52
C LYS A 717 20.00 -16.73 -1.20
N LYS A 718 20.91 -16.00 -0.52
CA LYS A 718 20.50 -15.13 0.58
C LYS A 718 19.38 -14.21 0.09
N ALA A 719 18.42 -13.91 0.97
CA ALA A 719 17.52 -12.79 0.75
C ALA A 719 18.34 -11.57 0.34
N THR A 720 17.74 -10.70 -0.45
CA THR A 720 18.31 -9.39 -0.85
C THR A 720 19.21 -8.85 0.26
N GLY A 721 20.40 -8.38 -0.11
CA GLY A 721 21.47 -7.99 0.82
C GLY A 721 20.98 -7.17 2.01
N LYS A 722 21.82 -7.08 3.03
CA LYS A 722 21.54 -6.26 4.23
C LYS A 722 20.95 -4.92 3.80
N ARG A 723 19.76 -4.58 4.31
CA ARG A 723 19.16 -3.28 4.08
C ARG A 723 20.02 -2.20 4.70
N ASN A 724 20.21 -1.10 4.00
CA ASN A 724 20.97 0.04 4.53
C ASN A 724 20.16 0.73 5.62
N THR A 725 20.62 0.64 6.87
CA THR A 725 20.03 1.24 8.07
C THR A 725 21.11 1.45 9.10
N GLN A 726 21.01 2.49 9.90
CA GLN A 726 21.91 2.78 11.02
C GLN A 726 21.19 2.73 12.37
N LEU A 727 19.99 2.12 12.42
CA LEU A 727 19.15 2.12 13.61
C LEU A 727 19.89 1.63 14.86
N GLY A 728 20.54 0.47 14.80
CA GLY A 728 21.29 -0.09 15.94
C GLY A 728 22.42 0.80 16.39
N GLU A 729 23.19 1.35 15.44
CA GLU A 729 24.31 2.28 15.75
C GLU A 729 23.80 3.56 16.42
N ARG A 730 22.72 4.16 15.91
CA ARG A 730 22.10 5.37 16.48
C ARG A 730 21.57 5.12 17.89
N ILE A 731 20.91 3.99 18.14
CA ILE A 731 20.46 3.59 19.48
C ILE A 731 21.66 3.58 20.43
N GLY A 732 22.76 2.94 20.03
CA GLY A 732 23.99 2.89 20.84
C GLY A 732 24.58 4.25 21.15
N LYS A 733 24.59 5.18 20.18
CA LYS A 733 25.06 6.58 20.37
C LYS A 733 24.19 7.33 21.39
N TYR A 734 22.88 7.29 21.23
CA TYR A 734 21.94 7.94 22.15
C TYR A 734 21.98 7.32 23.55
N LEU A 735 22.03 6.00 23.66
CA LEU A 735 22.10 5.32 24.96
C LEU A 735 23.34 5.74 25.77
N LYS A 736 24.51 5.82 25.12
CA LYS A 736 25.73 6.34 25.76
C LYS A 736 25.57 7.78 26.23
N ALA A 737 24.91 8.63 25.43
CA ALA A 737 24.66 10.02 25.82
C ALA A 737 23.72 10.14 27.02
N PHE A 738 22.61 9.38 27.04
CA PHE A 738 21.65 9.39 28.15
C PHE A 738 22.23 8.79 29.43
N THR A 739 23.05 7.74 29.35
CA THR A 739 23.72 7.14 30.51
C THR A 739 24.66 8.16 31.18
N ARG A 740 25.47 8.86 30.38
CA ARG A 740 26.36 9.94 30.90
C ARG A 740 25.57 11.07 31.57
N GLN A 741 24.46 11.52 30.98
CA GLN A 741 23.60 12.54 31.59
C GLN A 741 23.02 12.11 32.92
N ASN A 742 22.60 10.84 33.03
CA ASN A 742 22.05 10.28 34.28
C ASN A 742 23.14 10.13 35.36
N GLU A 743 24.34 9.79 34.99
CA GLU A 743 25.51 9.77 35.92
C GLU A 743 25.84 11.17 36.46
N LEU A 744 25.87 12.18 35.59
CA LEU A 744 26.13 13.58 35.99
C LEU A 744 25.03 14.10 36.94
N LYS A 745 23.77 13.77 36.70
CA LYS A 745 22.62 14.14 37.57
C LYS A 745 22.66 13.45 38.94
N LYS A 746 23.33 12.31 39.09
CA LYS A 746 23.50 11.62 40.39
C LYS A 746 24.64 12.17 41.21
N VAL A 747 25.59 12.89 40.58
CA VAL A 747 26.76 13.48 41.23
C VAL A 747 26.52 14.94 41.62
N SER A 748 25.55 15.61 40.98
CA SER A 748 25.02 16.92 41.37
C SER A 748 23.89 16.82 42.39
#